data_345680ba0bcae3aa0bc9f7d87580077d
#
_entry.id   345680ba0bcae3aa0bc9f7d87580077d
#
_cell.length_a   1.000
_cell.length_b   1.000
_cell.length_c   1.000
_cell.angle_alpha   90.00
_cell.angle_beta   90.00
_cell.angle_gamma   90.00
#
_symmetry.space_group_name_H-M   'P 1'
#
loop_
_entity.id
_entity.type
_entity.pdbx_description
1 polymer ?
#
loop_
_entity_poly.entity_id
_entity_poly.type
_entity_poly.pdbx_seq_one_letter_code
_entity_poly.pdbx_strand_id
1 'polypeptide(L)'
;MKKIVAILILALVFNCTFAQENTKESADTINAEWFQSHYTKREVKIKMRDGINLHTVIYEPNDKSVKHPILMTRTCYSAGPYGEKYAALWRSQTNYVRNGYILVSQDVRGKNLSEGEYENIRPFIENKTKKKVNGKIQTDEASDTYDTAEWLVKNTNCNGNIGVYGISYPGFYSTMAALSGHPAIKAVSPQAPVTDWYRGDDVHHNGAFFYMDMYNFQFWFEKFMTSKAHQPGFDRKSIKSPEPLVRNDVYTDYLKAGAIKNLSATLGDSIIGWNEVIDHPDLDDYWESHNVSYHCHDVKPAVMVVGGLFDAEDCYGAFRTYEAIRQQSPETELYLVDGPWAHGGWSRGATVQFGHVRFAENMTSEWYNKNIEYPFFAYYLEGKGEKPKPGAMVYDTGTFEWKYYPNGWENRVETTPYYLKADGSISTDETKDSDTKGLSYISDPNKPVPYQMKPGKRRTTTYLLDDQRFAAQRPDVLVYQTEPLTSALTLEGEIDVELEVSLSTTDADFVVKVIDVFPENFKYDVDYHKATESEKLQLDYEMSGYQMLVRGDIMRGKYRNSFAKPEPFVPGEKTKVKFTLPSLCHTFKPGHRLMVQVQSSWFPLADRNPQKFCNIYTCEDSDFQKSEITIYNTSCVKLPIKK
;
A
#
# COMPACT_ATOMS: atom_id res chain seq x y z
N MET A 1 -30.88 30.54 23.10
CA MET A 1 -31.10 29.48 22.13
C MET A 1 -29.75 28.81 21.88
N LYS A 2 -29.52 27.70 22.55
CA LYS A 2 -28.25 26.96 22.53
C LYS A 2 -28.28 26.02 21.33
N LYS A 3 -27.40 26.24 20.33
CA LYS A 3 -27.17 25.26 19.27
C LYS A 3 -26.11 24.29 19.76
N ILE A 4 -26.51 23.05 19.95
CA ILE A 4 -25.64 21.92 20.24
C ILE A 4 -24.91 21.58 18.92
N VAL A 5 -23.60 21.80 18.90
CA VAL A 5 -22.73 21.30 17.85
C VAL A 5 -22.37 19.87 18.22
N ALA A 6 -22.97 18.91 17.55
CA ALA A 6 -22.56 17.52 17.62
C ALA A 6 -21.26 17.36 16.83
N ILE A 7 -20.14 17.20 17.54
CA ILE A 7 -18.87 16.82 16.94
C ILE A 7 -18.97 15.31 16.65
N LEU A 8 -19.18 14.97 15.38
CA LEU A 8 -19.02 13.60 14.87
C LEU A 8 -17.52 13.27 14.87
N ILE A 9 -17.12 12.44 15.81
CA ILE A 9 -15.84 11.73 15.77
C ILE A 9 -15.98 10.67 14.69
N LEU A 10 -15.46 10.95 13.48
CA LEU A 10 -15.26 9.94 12.46
C LEU A 10 -14.02 9.13 12.87
N ALA A 11 -14.26 7.96 13.47
CA ALA A 11 -13.31 6.88 13.31
C ALA A 11 -13.10 6.64 11.82
N LEU A 12 -11.87 6.41 11.39
CA LEU A 12 -11.52 5.93 10.05
C LEU A 12 -12.04 4.47 9.86
N VAL A 13 -13.32 4.28 10.11
CA VAL A 13 -14.12 3.25 9.51
C VAL A 13 -14.81 3.97 8.36
N PHE A 14 -14.39 3.69 7.15
CA PHE A 14 -15.04 4.17 5.94
C PHE A 14 -16.53 3.80 5.97
N ASN A 15 -17.37 4.68 6.50
CA ASN A 15 -18.79 4.64 6.23
C ASN A 15 -19.05 5.43 4.94
N CYS A 16 -18.90 4.76 3.80
CA CYS A 16 -19.66 5.16 2.62
C CYS A 16 -21.09 4.67 2.85
N THR A 17 -21.97 5.55 3.33
CA THR A 17 -23.41 5.38 3.20
C THR A 17 -23.76 5.54 1.72
N PHE A 18 -23.75 4.43 1.00
CA PHE A 18 -24.50 4.32 -0.24
C PHE A 18 -25.95 4.00 0.12
N ALA A 19 -26.86 4.71 -0.55
CA ALA A 19 -28.29 4.50 -0.43
C ALA A 19 -28.61 3.02 -0.68
N GLN A 20 -29.30 2.42 0.29
CA GLN A 20 -29.86 1.09 0.20
C GLN A 20 -31.05 1.14 -0.78
N GLU A 21 -30.86 0.70 -2.01
CA GLU A 21 -31.98 0.27 -2.82
C GLU A 21 -32.51 -1.05 -2.24
N ASN A 22 -33.80 -1.06 -1.92
CA ASN A 22 -34.56 -2.22 -1.47
C ASN A 22 -34.58 -3.29 -2.56
N THR A 23 -33.60 -4.20 -2.55
CA THR A 23 -33.69 -5.46 -3.28
C THR A 23 -34.36 -6.49 -2.35
N LYS A 24 -35.37 -7.19 -2.85
CA LYS A 24 -36.05 -8.28 -2.14
C LYS A 24 -35.02 -9.22 -1.52
N GLU A 25 -35.04 -9.34 -0.20
CA GLU A 25 -34.27 -10.33 0.54
C GLU A 25 -34.62 -11.73 0.01
N SER A 26 -33.64 -12.42 -0.55
CA SER A 26 -33.72 -13.85 -0.80
C SER A 26 -33.45 -14.58 0.51
N ALA A 27 -34.06 -15.75 0.71
CA ALA A 27 -33.91 -16.59 1.89
C ALA A 27 -32.48 -17.03 2.22
N ASP A 28 -31.50 -16.65 1.38
CA ASP A 28 -30.06 -16.95 1.49
C ASP A 28 -29.19 -15.77 1.92
N THR A 29 -29.76 -14.64 2.31
CA THR A 29 -28.97 -13.47 2.69
C THR A 29 -28.43 -13.63 4.11
N ILE A 30 -27.10 -13.71 4.25
CA ILE A 30 -26.44 -13.69 5.56
C ILE A 30 -26.46 -12.24 6.06
N ASN A 31 -27.41 -11.96 6.96
CA ASN A 31 -27.52 -10.69 7.67
C ASN A 31 -27.00 -10.83 9.12
N ALA A 32 -27.03 -9.74 9.88
CA ALA A 32 -26.57 -9.72 11.27
C ALA A 32 -27.36 -10.70 12.17
N GLU A 33 -28.66 -10.89 11.96
CA GLU A 33 -29.51 -11.80 12.73
C GLU A 33 -29.14 -13.25 12.45
N TRP A 34 -28.94 -13.59 11.17
CA TRP A 34 -28.47 -14.92 10.78
C TRP A 34 -27.12 -15.22 11.44
N PHE A 35 -26.16 -14.28 11.39
CA PHE A 35 -24.84 -14.48 11.99
C PHE A 35 -24.94 -14.70 13.49
N GLN A 36 -25.72 -13.88 14.20
CA GLN A 36 -25.90 -14.02 15.65
C GLN A 36 -26.62 -15.33 16.05
N SER A 37 -27.53 -15.81 15.21
CA SER A 37 -28.25 -17.08 15.50
C SER A 37 -27.44 -18.35 15.21
N HIS A 38 -26.43 -18.27 14.32
CA HIS A 38 -25.65 -19.44 13.90
C HIS A 38 -24.23 -19.47 14.50
N TYR A 39 -23.78 -18.38 15.10
CA TYR A 39 -22.46 -18.26 15.67
C TYR A 39 -22.49 -17.77 17.12
N THR A 40 -21.61 -18.34 17.93
CA THR A 40 -21.36 -17.87 19.30
C THR A 40 -20.09 -17.02 19.28
N LYS A 41 -20.22 -15.77 19.76
CA LYS A 41 -19.08 -14.90 20.01
C LYS A 41 -18.51 -15.17 21.40
N ARG A 42 -17.19 -15.24 21.51
CA ARG A 42 -16.48 -15.21 22.79
C ARG A 42 -15.21 -14.40 22.70
N GLU A 43 -14.84 -13.79 23.80
CA GLU A 43 -13.60 -13.04 23.96
C GLU A 43 -12.73 -13.75 24.98
N VAL A 44 -11.45 -13.93 24.66
CA VAL A 44 -10.50 -14.64 25.50
C VAL A 44 -9.18 -13.90 25.56
N LYS A 45 -8.46 -14.10 26.65
CA LYS A 45 -7.05 -13.67 26.77
C LYS A 45 -6.16 -14.88 26.59
N ILE A 46 -5.42 -14.94 25.50
CA ILE A 46 -4.50 -16.03 25.19
C ILE A 46 -3.12 -15.69 25.75
N LYS A 47 -2.62 -16.54 26.62
CA LYS A 47 -1.32 -16.35 27.26
C LYS A 47 -0.19 -16.74 26.32
N MET A 48 0.73 -15.82 26.06
CA MET A 48 1.93 -16.02 25.27
C MET A 48 3.04 -16.65 26.12
N ARG A 49 4.10 -17.15 25.47
CA ARG A 49 5.24 -17.85 26.09
C ARG A 49 5.96 -17.04 27.15
N ASP A 50 5.94 -15.71 27.07
CA ASP A 50 6.56 -14.78 28.03
C ASP A 50 5.61 -14.38 29.17
N GLY A 51 4.34 -14.83 29.11
CA GLY A 51 3.35 -14.59 30.15
C GLY A 51 2.37 -13.45 29.86
N ILE A 52 2.58 -12.67 28.79
CA ILE A 52 1.68 -11.61 28.33
C ILE A 52 0.41 -12.23 27.75
N ASN A 53 -0.73 -11.56 27.93
CA ASN A 53 -2.02 -12.03 27.42
C ASN A 53 -2.46 -11.18 26.22
N LEU A 54 -2.78 -11.85 25.10
CA LEU A 54 -3.32 -11.18 23.92
C LEU A 54 -4.84 -11.37 23.84
N HIS A 55 -5.55 -10.26 23.65
CA HIS A 55 -7.00 -10.25 23.55
C HIS A 55 -7.46 -10.76 22.20
N THR A 56 -8.33 -11.76 22.20
CA THR A 56 -8.77 -12.47 21.01
C THR A 56 -10.29 -12.60 20.98
N VAL A 57 -10.89 -12.21 19.88
CA VAL A 57 -12.32 -12.34 19.58
C VAL A 57 -12.51 -13.53 18.66
N ILE A 58 -13.39 -14.45 19.04
CA ILE A 58 -13.66 -15.69 18.33
C ILE A 58 -15.16 -15.77 18.03
N TYR A 59 -15.51 -15.96 16.76
CA TYR A 59 -16.86 -16.31 16.32
C TYR A 59 -16.82 -17.77 15.88
N GLU A 60 -17.47 -18.63 16.63
CA GLU A 60 -17.47 -20.08 16.43
C GLU A 60 -18.85 -20.58 16.03
N PRO A 61 -19.00 -21.40 14.96
CA PRO A 61 -20.28 -21.98 14.59
C PRO A 61 -20.94 -22.72 15.74
N ASN A 62 -22.27 -22.59 15.88
CA ASN A 62 -23.06 -23.30 16.89
C ASN A 62 -23.15 -24.81 16.62
N ASP A 63 -22.99 -25.21 15.36
CA ASP A 63 -22.91 -26.64 14.99
C ASP A 63 -21.59 -27.24 15.51
N LYS A 64 -21.71 -28.17 16.46
CA LYS A 64 -20.58 -28.93 17.02
C LYS A 64 -20.48 -30.36 16.48
N SER A 65 -21.35 -30.73 15.55
CA SER A 65 -21.38 -32.07 14.95
C SER A 65 -20.21 -32.34 14.02
N VAL A 66 -19.62 -31.25 13.47
CA VAL A 66 -18.44 -31.28 12.59
C VAL A 66 -17.32 -30.39 13.14
N LYS A 67 -16.11 -30.65 12.67
CA LYS A 67 -14.97 -29.80 12.95
C LYS A 67 -14.85 -28.70 11.88
N HIS A 68 -14.43 -27.51 12.26
CA HIS A 68 -14.43 -26.32 11.45
C HIS A 68 -13.02 -25.81 11.18
N PRO A 69 -12.70 -25.30 9.97
CA PRO A 69 -11.44 -24.59 9.74
C PRO A 69 -11.46 -23.24 10.45
N ILE A 70 -10.27 -22.74 10.80
CA ILE A 70 -10.09 -21.38 11.34
C ILE A 70 -9.61 -20.45 10.24
N LEU A 71 -10.21 -19.26 10.17
CA LEU A 71 -9.67 -18.12 9.44
C LEU A 71 -9.35 -17.01 10.42
N MET A 72 -8.07 -16.65 10.55
CA MET A 72 -7.55 -15.72 11.55
C MET A 72 -6.98 -14.46 10.92
N THR A 73 -7.23 -13.33 11.57
CA THR A 73 -6.48 -12.08 11.34
C THR A 73 -5.91 -11.58 12.66
N ARG A 74 -4.67 -11.05 12.62
CA ARG A 74 -4.06 -10.30 13.72
C ARG A 74 -4.00 -8.84 13.34
N THR A 75 -4.26 -7.94 14.28
CA THR A 75 -4.43 -6.53 13.95
C THR A 75 -3.96 -5.61 15.05
N CYS A 76 -3.36 -4.50 14.66
CA CYS A 76 -3.06 -3.37 15.54
C CYS A 76 -4.22 -2.36 15.59
N TYR A 77 -5.21 -2.48 14.71
CA TYR A 77 -6.30 -1.52 14.58
C TYR A 77 -7.46 -1.77 15.55
N SER A 78 -7.94 -2.96 15.70
CA SER A 78 -8.88 -3.46 16.72
C SER A 78 -9.45 -4.81 16.30
N ALA A 79 -9.42 -5.79 17.19
CA ALA A 79 -10.11 -7.07 17.03
C ALA A 79 -11.64 -6.96 17.27
N GLY A 80 -12.11 -5.80 17.74
CA GLY A 80 -13.51 -5.53 18.06
C GLY A 80 -14.50 -5.70 16.89
N PRO A 81 -15.80 -5.47 17.18
CA PRO A 81 -16.35 -4.82 18.39
C PRO A 81 -16.24 -5.71 19.63
N TYR A 82 -15.96 -5.09 20.79
CA TYR A 82 -15.85 -5.77 22.07
C TYR A 82 -17.19 -5.85 22.80
N GLY A 83 -17.30 -6.78 23.75
CA GLY A 83 -18.51 -7.05 24.52
C GLY A 83 -19.56 -7.79 23.68
N GLU A 84 -20.82 -7.54 23.94
CA GLU A 84 -21.95 -8.27 23.35
C GLU A 84 -22.19 -8.01 21.86
N LYS A 85 -21.56 -6.98 21.28
CA LYS A 85 -21.76 -6.60 19.87
C LYS A 85 -21.04 -7.57 18.93
N TYR A 86 -21.74 -7.99 17.87
CA TYR A 86 -21.13 -8.75 16.78
C TYR A 86 -20.54 -7.83 15.72
N ALA A 87 -19.48 -8.30 15.06
CA ALA A 87 -18.90 -7.60 13.91
C ALA A 87 -19.89 -7.58 12.73
N ALA A 88 -19.87 -6.47 11.99
CA ALA A 88 -20.47 -6.47 10.66
C ALA A 88 -19.61 -7.34 9.74
N LEU A 89 -20.22 -8.28 9.06
CA LEU A 89 -19.52 -9.12 8.08
C LEU A 89 -19.23 -8.30 6.82
N TRP A 90 -18.00 -8.34 6.40
CA TRP A 90 -17.62 -7.85 5.07
C TRP A 90 -18.13 -8.83 4.01
N ARG A 91 -18.43 -8.36 2.81
CA ARG A 91 -18.89 -9.23 1.71
C ARG A 91 -17.94 -10.41 1.48
N SER A 92 -16.64 -10.19 1.55
CA SER A 92 -15.61 -11.22 1.45
C SER A 92 -15.71 -12.31 2.54
N GLN A 93 -16.21 -11.98 3.73
CA GLN A 93 -16.35 -12.94 4.83
C GLN A 93 -17.61 -13.82 4.73
N THR A 94 -18.57 -13.41 3.92
CA THR A 94 -19.86 -14.12 3.79
C THR A 94 -19.71 -15.58 3.37
N ASN A 95 -18.79 -15.86 2.43
CA ASN A 95 -18.53 -17.22 1.98
C ASN A 95 -17.94 -18.09 3.10
N TYR A 96 -17.04 -17.56 3.91
CA TYR A 96 -16.44 -18.28 5.04
C TYR A 96 -17.48 -18.59 6.12
N VAL A 97 -18.29 -17.59 6.49
CA VAL A 97 -19.35 -17.77 7.48
C VAL A 97 -20.40 -18.79 7.01
N ARG A 98 -20.80 -18.74 5.74
CA ARG A 98 -21.76 -19.71 5.14
C ARG A 98 -21.22 -21.15 5.18
N ASN A 99 -19.91 -21.32 5.06
CA ASN A 99 -19.25 -22.62 5.08
C ASN A 99 -18.72 -23.01 6.47
N GLY A 100 -19.16 -22.31 7.52
CA GLY A 100 -18.91 -22.70 8.89
C GLY A 100 -17.48 -22.48 9.38
N TYR A 101 -16.76 -21.49 8.87
CA TYR A 101 -15.43 -21.15 9.39
C TYR A 101 -15.52 -20.55 10.80
N ILE A 102 -14.58 -20.91 11.66
CA ILE A 102 -14.33 -20.16 12.89
C ILE A 102 -13.57 -18.90 12.51
N LEU A 103 -14.15 -17.72 12.78
CA LEU A 103 -13.46 -16.45 12.53
C LEU A 103 -12.76 -16.01 13.80
N VAL A 104 -11.47 -15.67 13.68
CA VAL A 104 -10.65 -15.22 14.79
C VAL A 104 -10.03 -13.87 14.46
N SER A 105 -10.18 -12.91 15.38
CA SER A 105 -9.49 -11.64 15.32
C SER A 105 -8.74 -11.39 16.62
N GLN A 106 -7.45 -11.04 16.54
CA GLN A 106 -6.60 -10.84 17.72
C GLN A 106 -5.95 -9.47 17.69
N ASP A 107 -6.10 -8.73 18.80
CA ASP A 107 -5.29 -7.53 19.05
C ASP A 107 -3.83 -7.94 19.25
N VAL A 108 -2.92 -7.33 18.50
CA VAL A 108 -1.49 -7.58 18.68
C VAL A 108 -0.97 -7.00 19.99
N ARG A 109 0.19 -7.43 20.40
CA ARG A 109 0.89 -7.02 21.62
C ARG A 109 0.92 -5.50 21.78
N GLY A 110 0.51 -5.00 22.96
CA GLY A 110 0.51 -3.57 23.31
C GLY A 110 -0.57 -2.72 22.65
N LYS A 111 -1.46 -3.33 21.85
CA LYS A 111 -2.58 -2.61 21.21
C LYS A 111 -3.93 -3.01 21.81
N ASN A 112 -4.84 -2.05 21.82
CA ASN A 112 -6.24 -2.17 22.22
C ASN A 112 -6.42 -2.87 23.58
N LEU A 113 -6.92 -4.11 23.62
CA LEU A 113 -7.14 -4.86 24.87
C LEU A 113 -6.05 -5.89 25.17
N SER A 114 -5.02 -5.98 24.33
CA SER A 114 -3.85 -6.83 24.56
C SER A 114 -2.84 -6.17 25.50
N GLU A 115 -2.13 -7.01 26.26
CA GLU A 115 -1.06 -6.61 27.17
C GLU A 115 0.27 -6.48 26.43
N GLY A 116 1.30 -5.98 27.12
CA GLY A 116 2.66 -5.86 26.62
C GLY A 116 2.96 -4.49 26.02
N GLU A 117 4.11 -4.39 25.37
CA GLU A 117 4.58 -3.18 24.71
C GLU A 117 4.48 -3.33 23.20
N TYR A 118 3.98 -2.30 22.54
CA TYR A 118 3.88 -2.23 21.10
C TYR A 118 5.21 -1.75 20.51
N GLU A 119 5.56 -2.28 19.37
CA GLU A 119 6.68 -1.87 18.54
C GLU A 119 6.21 -1.89 17.09
N ASN A 120 6.47 -0.83 16.35
CA ASN A 120 6.10 -0.73 14.94
C ASN A 120 6.86 -1.75 14.12
N ILE A 121 6.14 -2.49 13.23
CA ILE A 121 6.76 -3.53 12.37
C ILE A 121 7.85 -4.32 13.13
N ARG A 122 7.50 -4.80 14.32
CA ARG A 122 8.43 -5.50 15.22
C ARG A 122 9.36 -6.45 14.48
N PRO A 123 10.70 -6.31 14.63
CA PRO A 123 11.68 -7.13 13.95
C PRO A 123 11.48 -8.64 14.16
N PHE A 124 11.71 -9.40 13.10
CA PHE A 124 11.75 -10.85 13.20
C PHE A 124 13.02 -11.29 13.95
N ILE A 125 12.87 -12.22 14.86
CA ILE A 125 14.00 -12.75 15.64
C ILE A 125 14.39 -14.12 15.09
N GLU A 126 15.59 -14.20 14.53
CA GLU A 126 16.18 -15.47 14.11
C GLU A 126 16.45 -16.39 15.30
N ASN A 127 16.33 -17.69 15.07
CA ASN A 127 16.72 -18.72 16.06
C ASN A 127 16.11 -18.52 17.46
N LYS A 128 14.83 -18.09 17.50
CA LYS A 128 14.12 -17.87 18.75
C LYS A 128 14.20 -19.09 19.67
N THR A 129 14.55 -18.84 20.92
CA THR A 129 14.58 -19.87 21.96
C THR A 129 13.51 -19.60 23.02
N LYS A 130 12.93 -20.68 23.59
CA LYS A 130 12.08 -20.57 24.79
C LYS A 130 12.88 -20.32 26.08
N LYS A 131 14.20 -20.35 26.00
CA LYS A 131 15.09 -20.00 27.14
C LYS A 131 15.21 -18.47 27.23
N LYS A 132 15.39 -17.97 28.44
CA LYS A 132 15.62 -16.55 28.66
C LYS A 132 16.98 -16.13 28.09
N VAL A 133 16.96 -15.06 27.29
CA VAL A 133 18.16 -14.33 26.86
C VAL A 133 18.13 -12.99 27.57
N ASN A 134 19.19 -12.65 28.29
CA ASN A 134 19.24 -11.45 29.13
C ASN A 134 18.05 -11.31 30.10
N GLY A 135 17.59 -12.44 30.67
CA GLY A 135 16.49 -12.47 31.63
C GLY A 135 15.09 -12.44 31.04
N LYS A 136 14.94 -12.23 29.72
CA LYS A 136 13.64 -12.17 29.00
C LYS A 136 13.51 -13.33 28.01
N ILE A 137 12.29 -13.82 27.80
CA ILE A 137 11.97 -14.73 26.69
C ILE A 137 11.81 -13.87 25.44
N GLN A 138 12.49 -14.27 24.36
CA GLN A 138 12.39 -13.57 23.08
C GLN A 138 11.02 -13.81 22.44
N THR A 139 10.35 -12.75 22.05
CA THR A 139 9.05 -12.77 21.39
C THR A 139 9.00 -11.76 20.25
N ASP A 140 8.36 -12.17 19.18
CA ASP A 140 7.99 -11.35 18.02
C ASP A 140 6.60 -11.76 17.53
N GLU A 141 6.13 -11.15 16.45
CA GLU A 141 4.79 -11.43 15.92
C GLU A 141 4.63 -12.86 15.40
N ALA A 142 5.71 -13.49 14.93
CA ALA A 142 5.70 -14.90 14.50
C ALA A 142 5.53 -15.85 15.70
N SER A 143 6.22 -15.58 16.81
CA SER A 143 6.09 -16.38 18.04
C SER A 143 4.74 -16.19 18.72
N ASP A 144 4.18 -14.98 18.70
CA ASP A 144 2.84 -14.71 19.23
C ASP A 144 1.76 -15.41 18.37
N THR A 145 1.96 -15.46 17.05
CA THR A 145 1.09 -16.23 16.14
C THR A 145 1.18 -17.73 16.43
N TYR A 146 2.39 -18.25 16.66
CA TYR A 146 2.59 -19.66 17.02
C TYR A 146 1.81 -20.03 18.30
N ASP A 147 1.98 -19.25 19.37
CA ASP A 147 1.35 -19.51 20.67
C ASP A 147 -0.19 -19.38 20.57
N THR A 148 -0.65 -18.43 19.77
CA THR A 148 -2.10 -18.26 19.48
C THR A 148 -2.67 -19.47 18.73
N ALA A 149 -2.01 -19.93 17.66
CA ALA A 149 -2.42 -21.09 16.89
C ALA A 149 -2.49 -22.36 17.73
N GLU A 150 -1.47 -22.59 18.56
CA GLU A 150 -1.41 -23.71 19.50
C GLU A 150 -2.58 -23.69 20.49
N TRP A 151 -2.95 -22.51 21.00
CA TRP A 151 -4.09 -22.35 21.89
C TRP A 151 -5.42 -22.61 21.16
N LEU A 152 -5.58 -22.05 19.96
CA LEU A 152 -6.81 -22.18 19.16
C LEU A 152 -7.11 -23.64 18.81
N VAL A 153 -6.13 -24.41 18.37
CA VAL A 153 -6.28 -25.84 18.05
C VAL A 153 -6.80 -26.63 19.25
N LYS A 154 -6.36 -26.28 20.46
CA LYS A 154 -6.76 -27.00 21.70
C LYS A 154 -8.09 -26.55 22.28
N ASN A 155 -8.53 -25.32 22.01
CA ASN A 155 -9.63 -24.69 22.75
C ASN A 155 -10.82 -24.28 21.87
N THR A 156 -10.86 -24.71 20.60
CA THR A 156 -11.98 -24.50 19.67
C THR A 156 -12.42 -25.84 19.05
N ASN A 157 -13.58 -25.85 18.40
CA ASN A 157 -14.03 -27.02 17.64
C ASN A 157 -13.37 -27.07 16.23
N CYS A 158 -12.08 -26.84 16.19
CA CYS A 158 -11.28 -26.72 14.97
C CYS A 158 -10.96 -28.08 14.35
N ASN A 159 -10.85 -28.13 13.01
CA ASN A 159 -10.41 -29.32 12.26
C ASN A 159 -8.87 -29.49 12.23
N GLY A 160 -8.12 -28.60 12.90
CA GLY A 160 -6.66 -28.59 12.92
C GLY A 160 -6.02 -27.74 11.82
N ASN A 161 -6.79 -27.09 10.96
CA ASN A 161 -6.29 -26.24 9.88
C ASN A 161 -6.63 -24.78 10.15
N ILE A 162 -5.62 -23.92 10.06
CA ILE A 162 -5.70 -22.48 10.25
C ILE A 162 -5.24 -21.78 8.98
N GLY A 163 -6.07 -20.86 8.48
CA GLY A 163 -5.70 -19.85 7.51
C GLY A 163 -5.45 -18.53 8.21
N VAL A 164 -4.48 -17.76 7.72
CA VAL A 164 -4.20 -16.41 8.22
C VAL A 164 -4.22 -15.42 7.06
N TYR A 165 -4.88 -14.29 7.24
CA TYR A 165 -4.91 -13.24 6.22
C TYR A 165 -4.95 -11.85 6.88
N GLY A 166 -4.59 -10.85 6.11
CA GLY A 166 -4.71 -9.47 6.53
C GLY A 166 -4.22 -8.51 5.46
N ILE A 167 -4.74 -7.29 5.49
CA ILE A 167 -4.46 -6.23 4.54
C ILE A 167 -3.64 -5.16 5.24
N SER A 168 -2.58 -4.63 4.60
CA SER A 168 -1.77 -3.54 5.14
C SER A 168 -0.92 -4.00 6.33
N TYR A 169 -0.96 -3.32 7.44
CA TYR A 169 -0.34 -3.78 8.69
C TYR A 169 -0.73 -5.22 9.07
N PRO A 170 -2.01 -5.65 9.03
CA PRO A 170 -2.38 -7.06 9.13
C PRO A 170 -1.79 -7.96 8.03
N GLY A 171 -1.40 -7.41 6.89
CA GLY A 171 -0.62 -8.10 5.86
C GLY A 171 0.79 -8.45 6.35
N PHE A 172 1.47 -7.51 7.02
CA PHE A 172 2.73 -7.79 7.72
C PHE A 172 2.57 -8.90 8.76
N TYR A 173 1.53 -8.85 9.61
CA TYR A 173 1.28 -9.93 10.59
C TYR A 173 0.98 -11.27 9.91
N SER A 174 0.43 -11.25 8.71
CA SER A 174 0.23 -12.47 7.90
C SER A 174 1.56 -13.01 7.38
N THR A 175 2.48 -12.15 6.93
CA THR A 175 3.85 -12.57 6.60
C THR A 175 4.54 -13.20 7.83
N MET A 176 4.44 -12.57 9.00
CA MET A 176 4.97 -13.11 10.25
C MET A 176 4.31 -14.44 10.65
N ALA A 177 3.04 -14.65 10.29
CA ALA A 177 2.36 -15.94 10.49
C ALA A 177 2.93 -17.04 9.59
N ALA A 178 3.30 -16.73 8.35
CA ALA A 178 3.98 -17.67 7.47
C ALA A 178 5.35 -18.11 8.03
N LEU A 179 6.03 -17.20 8.74
CA LEU A 179 7.32 -17.42 9.39
C LEU A 179 7.20 -18.09 10.79
N SER A 180 5.98 -18.28 11.30
CA SER A 180 5.77 -18.83 12.64
C SER A 180 6.20 -20.29 12.79
N GLY A 181 6.16 -21.07 11.70
CA GLY A 181 6.47 -22.50 11.69
C GLY A 181 5.41 -23.40 12.39
N HIS A 182 4.23 -22.89 12.74
CA HIS A 182 3.21 -23.69 13.40
C HIS A 182 2.52 -24.67 12.42
N PRO A 183 2.47 -25.98 12.70
CA PRO A 183 2.03 -26.99 11.73
C PRO A 183 0.53 -26.91 11.36
N ALA A 184 -0.30 -26.29 12.19
CA ALA A 184 -1.72 -26.08 11.88
C ALA A 184 -1.96 -24.93 10.90
N ILE A 185 -1.00 -24.00 10.70
CA ILE A 185 -1.11 -22.95 9.72
C ILE A 185 -0.83 -23.55 8.34
N LYS A 186 -1.88 -23.69 7.53
CA LYS A 186 -1.84 -24.36 6.23
C LYS A 186 -1.80 -23.39 5.05
N ALA A 187 -2.43 -22.23 5.22
CA ALA A 187 -2.56 -21.23 4.17
C ALA A 187 -2.43 -19.84 4.76
N VAL A 188 -1.69 -18.97 4.09
CA VAL A 188 -1.48 -17.58 4.52
C VAL A 188 -1.67 -16.64 3.35
N SER A 189 -2.36 -15.52 3.56
CA SER A 189 -2.51 -14.50 2.54
C SER A 189 -2.09 -13.12 3.06
N PRO A 190 -0.80 -12.76 2.92
CA PRO A 190 -0.35 -11.37 3.09
C PRO A 190 -0.94 -10.52 1.95
N GLN A 191 -1.73 -9.51 2.31
CA GLN A 191 -2.42 -8.66 1.33
C GLN A 191 -1.96 -7.23 1.52
N ALA A 192 -1.43 -6.59 0.47
CA ALA A 192 -0.73 -5.31 0.56
C ALA A 192 0.14 -5.27 1.84
N PRO A 193 1.05 -6.24 2.02
CA PRO A 193 1.81 -6.32 3.26
C PRO A 193 2.86 -5.23 3.36
N VAL A 194 2.94 -4.55 4.49
CA VAL A 194 4.10 -3.72 4.82
C VAL A 194 5.34 -4.61 4.87
N THR A 195 6.39 -4.23 4.16
CA THR A 195 7.60 -5.04 4.00
C THR A 195 8.88 -4.24 4.25
N ASP A 196 9.02 -3.08 3.62
CA ASP A 196 10.18 -2.19 3.74
C ASP A 196 9.74 -0.73 3.78
N TRP A 197 9.64 -0.17 4.96
CA TRP A 197 9.19 1.21 5.19
C TRP A 197 10.18 2.28 4.73
N TYR A 198 11.43 1.90 4.43
CA TYR A 198 12.43 2.87 3.99
C TYR A 198 12.51 3.00 2.46
N ARG A 199 12.28 1.90 1.72
CA ARG A 199 12.49 1.90 0.28
C ARG A 199 11.25 2.12 -0.55
N GLY A 200 10.05 1.69 -0.09
CA GLY A 200 8.90 1.78 -0.97
C GLY A 200 7.51 1.56 -0.38
N ASP A 201 7.39 1.31 0.94
CA ASP A 201 6.10 1.23 1.61
C ASP A 201 5.87 2.49 2.45
N ASP A 202 4.65 2.78 2.84
CA ASP A 202 4.06 3.86 3.65
C ASP A 202 4.93 5.08 4.01
N VAL A 203 6.16 4.87 4.49
CA VAL A 203 6.95 5.91 5.17
C VAL A 203 7.88 6.65 4.22
N HIS A 204 8.67 5.92 3.43
CA HIS A 204 9.57 6.51 2.44
C HIS A 204 9.49 5.79 1.12
N HIS A 205 9.64 6.56 0.03
CA HIS A 205 9.93 6.02 -1.29
C HIS A 205 11.28 6.55 -1.76
N ASN A 206 12.25 5.65 -1.92
CA ASN A 206 13.62 5.99 -2.32
C ASN A 206 14.19 7.19 -1.54
N GLY A 207 13.96 7.23 -0.22
CA GLY A 207 14.43 8.26 0.70
C GLY A 207 13.62 9.56 0.72
N ALA A 208 12.57 9.71 -0.07
CA ALA A 208 11.60 10.80 0.07
C ALA A 208 10.53 10.42 1.10
N PHE A 209 10.22 11.32 2.02
CA PHE A 209 9.32 11.05 3.15
C PHE A 209 7.85 11.29 2.78
N PHE A 210 7.01 10.25 2.90
CA PHE A 210 5.56 10.32 2.64
C PHE A 210 4.82 10.86 3.86
N TYR A 211 5.15 12.05 4.23
CA TYR A 211 4.86 12.64 5.54
C TYR A 211 3.39 13.00 5.79
N MET A 212 2.61 13.27 4.74
CA MET A 212 1.20 13.65 4.91
C MET A 212 0.39 12.53 5.56
N ASP A 213 0.56 11.30 5.07
CA ASP A 213 -0.11 10.13 5.61
C ASP A 213 0.46 9.77 6.98
N MET A 214 1.79 9.77 7.13
CA MET A 214 2.46 9.45 8.39
C MET A 214 2.11 10.40 9.53
N TYR A 215 2.02 11.72 9.28
CA TYR A 215 1.62 12.69 10.29
C TYR A 215 0.25 12.37 10.90
N ASN A 216 -0.74 12.10 10.06
CA ASN A 216 -2.09 11.80 10.51
C ASN A 216 -2.19 10.41 11.14
N PHE A 217 -1.53 9.42 10.52
CA PHE A 217 -1.56 8.03 10.95
C PHE A 217 -0.94 7.85 12.33
N GLN A 218 0.30 8.31 12.55
CA GLN A 218 1.02 8.09 13.81
C GLN A 218 0.31 8.74 14.99
N PHE A 219 -0.19 9.98 14.83
CA PHE A 219 -0.96 10.62 15.89
C PHE A 219 -2.18 9.78 16.29
N TRP A 220 -3.01 9.41 15.31
CA TRP A 220 -4.23 8.67 15.56
C TRP A 220 -3.93 7.27 16.12
N PHE A 221 -2.98 6.59 15.53
CA PHE A 221 -2.59 5.23 15.86
C PHE A 221 -2.05 5.12 17.30
N GLU A 222 -1.21 6.05 17.73
CA GLU A 222 -0.61 5.98 19.06
C GLU A 222 -1.50 6.57 20.16
N LYS A 223 -2.41 7.47 19.86
CA LYS A 223 -3.27 8.05 20.89
C LYS A 223 -4.57 7.29 21.10
N PHE A 224 -5.16 6.74 20.05
CA PHE A 224 -6.49 6.13 20.13
C PHE A 224 -6.47 4.60 20.12
N MET A 225 -5.39 3.96 19.65
CA MET A 225 -5.28 2.50 19.54
C MET A 225 -4.37 1.86 20.60
N THR A 226 -4.18 2.52 21.72
CA THR A 226 -3.43 1.97 22.85
C THR A 226 -4.32 1.17 23.80
N SER A 227 -3.75 0.21 24.53
CA SER A 227 -4.45 -0.53 25.57
C SER A 227 -5.05 0.40 26.64
N LYS A 228 -4.35 1.49 26.96
CA LYS A 228 -4.82 2.51 27.92
C LYS A 228 -6.09 3.21 27.43
N ALA A 229 -6.20 3.53 26.13
CA ALA A 229 -7.38 4.19 25.57
C ALA A 229 -8.63 3.29 25.53
N HIS A 230 -8.47 1.98 25.71
CA HIS A 230 -9.55 0.99 25.74
C HIS A 230 -9.89 0.48 27.15
N GLN A 231 -9.21 0.95 28.19
CA GLN A 231 -9.54 0.57 29.56
C GLN A 231 -10.90 1.15 30.00
N PRO A 232 -11.68 0.40 30.80
CA PRO A 232 -12.92 0.92 31.37
C PRO A 232 -12.67 2.22 32.15
N GLY A 233 -13.50 3.24 31.91
CA GLY A 233 -13.40 4.53 32.59
C GLY A 233 -12.39 5.51 32.00
N PHE A 234 -11.63 5.13 30.95
CA PHE A 234 -10.75 6.06 30.26
C PHE A 234 -11.58 7.09 29.46
N ASP A 235 -11.37 8.37 29.79
CA ASP A 235 -12.01 9.46 29.05
C ASP A 235 -11.22 9.78 27.77
N ARG A 236 -11.68 9.25 26.64
CA ARG A 236 -11.10 9.53 25.32
C ARG A 236 -11.11 11.00 24.93
N LYS A 237 -12.02 11.81 25.54
CA LYS A 237 -12.04 13.27 25.35
C LYS A 237 -10.86 13.96 26.03
N SER A 238 -10.18 13.28 26.96
CA SER A 238 -8.94 13.77 27.56
C SER A 238 -7.75 13.74 26.60
N ILE A 239 -7.83 12.97 25.51
CA ILE A 239 -6.83 13.00 24.44
C ILE A 239 -6.98 14.33 23.71
N LYS A 240 -6.02 15.22 23.94
CA LYS A 240 -5.94 16.47 23.19
C LYS A 240 -5.42 16.15 21.78
N SER A 241 -6.29 16.22 20.80
CA SER A 241 -5.85 16.28 19.41
C SER A 241 -5.10 17.59 19.18
N PRO A 242 -3.99 17.59 18.41
CA PRO A 242 -3.50 18.86 17.89
C PRO A 242 -4.63 19.53 17.10
N GLU A 243 -4.60 20.84 17.03
CA GLU A 243 -5.51 21.56 16.12
C GLU A 243 -5.41 20.94 14.72
N PRO A 244 -6.53 20.72 14.03
CA PRO A 244 -6.50 20.10 12.71
C PRO A 244 -5.52 20.86 11.80
N LEU A 245 -4.50 20.18 11.31
CA LEU A 245 -3.56 20.77 10.37
C LEU A 245 -4.30 21.21 9.09
N VAL A 246 -5.19 20.35 8.60
CA VAL A 246 -5.94 20.60 7.37
C VAL A 246 -7.28 21.28 7.67
N ARG A 247 -7.34 22.59 7.41
CA ARG A 247 -8.54 23.42 7.52
C ARG A 247 -9.15 23.72 6.15
N ASN A 248 -8.31 24.03 5.16
CA ASN A 248 -8.70 24.35 3.78
C ASN A 248 -8.57 23.10 2.90
N ASP A 249 -7.37 22.81 2.50
CA ASP A 249 -6.98 21.62 1.74
C ASP A 249 -5.54 21.20 2.11
N VAL A 250 -5.20 19.95 1.79
CA VAL A 250 -3.89 19.37 2.15
C VAL A 250 -2.73 20.17 1.55
N TYR A 251 -2.82 20.60 0.29
CA TYR A 251 -1.75 21.35 -0.36
C TYR A 251 -1.46 22.68 0.34
N THR A 252 -2.50 23.48 0.53
CA THR A 252 -2.37 24.83 1.14
C THR A 252 -1.90 24.76 2.58
N ASP A 253 -2.46 23.85 3.37
CA ASP A 253 -2.20 23.84 4.81
C ASP A 253 -0.85 23.18 5.16
N TYR A 254 -0.44 22.12 4.42
CA TYR A 254 0.91 21.57 4.56
C TYR A 254 2.00 22.54 4.04
N LEU A 255 1.70 23.31 2.97
CA LEU A 255 2.62 24.34 2.51
C LEU A 255 2.85 25.44 3.58
N LYS A 256 1.79 25.83 4.27
CA LYS A 256 1.86 26.81 5.37
C LYS A 256 2.56 26.25 6.61
N ALA A 257 2.48 24.96 6.85
CA ALA A 257 3.17 24.32 7.98
C ALA A 257 4.69 24.45 7.89
N GLY A 258 5.22 24.60 6.67
CA GLY A 258 6.64 24.85 6.44
C GLY A 258 7.50 23.57 6.53
N ALA A 259 8.62 23.66 7.24
CA ALA A 259 9.56 22.56 7.46
C ALA A 259 8.95 21.46 8.35
N ILE A 260 9.42 20.20 8.18
CA ILE A 260 8.92 19.04 8.94
C ILE A 260 9.06 19.24 10.45
N LYS A 261 10.13 19.90 10.90
CA LYS A 261 10.32 20.19 12.33
C LYS A 261 9.15 20.97 12.96
N ASN A 262 8.43 21.81 12.18
CA ASN A 262 7.26 22.53 12.68
C ASN A 262 6.08 21.58 12.95
N LEU A 263 5.95 20.51 12.14
CA LEU A 263 4.98 19.43 12.38
C LEU A 263 5.37 18.61 13.60
N SER A 264 6.65 18.27 13.74
CA SER A 264 7.17 17.57 14.92
C SER A 264 6.88 18.33 16.21
N ALA A 265 7.08 19.65 16.21
CA ALA A 265 6.75 20.50 17.36
C ALA A 265 5.25 20.47 17.71
N THR A 266 4.37 20.27 16.71
CA THR A 266 2.92 20.14 16.92
C THR A 266 2.53 18.79 17.52
N LEU A 267 3.17 17.69 17.09
CA LEU A 267 2.92 16.34 17.62
C LEU A 267 3.53 16.15 19.02
N GLY A 268 4.69 16.73 19.26
CA GLY A 268 5.46 16.62 20.51
C GLY A 268 6.07 15.23 20.73
N ASP A 269 6.86 15.09 21.80
CA ASP A 269 7.68 13.90 22.09
C ASP A 269 6.88 12.62 22.40
N SER A 270 5.56 12.72 22.47
CA SER A 270 4.70 11.60 22.89
C SER A 270 4.20 10.72 21.74
N ILE A 271 4.60 11.01 20.50
CA ILE A 271 4.29 10.18 19.32
C ILE A 271 5.56 9.43 18.94
N ILE A 272 5.71 8.23 19.49
CA ILE A 272 6.95 7.43 19.40
C ILE A 272 7.28 7.11 17.95
N GLY A 273 6.35 6.57 17.18
CA GLY A 273 6.61 6.18 15.80
C GLY A 273 6.95 7.34 14.86
N TRP A 274 6.47 8.57 15.15
CA TRP A 274 6.93 9.76 14.43
C TRP A 274 8.38 10.09 14.80
N ASN A 275 8.72 10.02 16.10
CA ASN A 275 10.07 10.34 16.57
C ASN A 275 11.08 9.29 16.07
N GLU A 276 10.72 8.00 16.06
CA GLU A 276 11.54 6.93 15.47
C GLU A 276 11.92 7.23 14.01
N VAL A 277 10.96 7.68 13.19
CA VAL A 277 11.23 8.07 11.79
C VAL A 277 12.21 9.25 11.70
N ILE A 278 12.06 10.26 12.57
CA ILE A 278 12.90 11.46 12.58
C ILE A 278 14.32 11.16 13.07
N ASP A 279 14.45 10.27 14.04
CA ASP A 279 15.74 9.87 14.64
C ASP A 279 16.56 9.01 13.68
N HIS A 280 15.92 8.38 12.67
CA HIS A 280 16.54 7.52 11.66
C HIS A 280 16.38 8.07 10.23
N PRO A 281 17.00 9.25 9.92
CA PRO A 281 16.79 9.93 8.63
C PRO A 281 17.37 9.21 7.42
N ASP A 282 18.42 8.42 7.64
CA ASP A 282 19.13 7.64 6.63
C ASP A 282 18.90 6.14 6.87
N LEU A 283 19.14 5.30 5.86
CA LEU A 283 19.06 3.85 6.03
C LEU A 283 20.14 3.37 7.01
N ASP A 284 19.71 2.85 8.14
CA ASP A 284 20.57 2.33 9.20
C ASP A 284 20.06 0.98 9.73
N ASP A 285 20.68 0.49 10.81
CA ASP A 285 20.32 -0.80 11.44
C ASP A 285 18.87 -0.83 11.94
N TYR A 286 18.27 0.33 12.26
CA TYR A 286 16.85 0.42 12.62
C TYR A 286 15.98 -0.04 11.44
N TRP A 287 16.10 0.59 10.28
CA TRP A 287 15.32 0.25 9.10
C TRP A 287 15.61 -1.16 8.58
N GLU A 288 16.90 -1.56 8.57
CA GLU A 288 17.29 -2.89 8.13
C GLU A 288 16.69 -3.99 9.02
N SER A 289 16.62 -3.79 10.34
CA SER A 289 16.02 -4.75 11.26
C SER A 289 14.49 -4.86 11.11
N HIS A 290 13.81 -3.79 10.62
CA HIS A 290 12.38 -3.75 10.42
C HIS A 290 11.95 -4.25 9.02
N ASN A 291 12.88 -4.70 8.19
CA ASN A 291 12.60 -5.25 6.88
C ASN A 291 12.38 -6.77 6.94
N VAL A 292 11.11 -7.19 6.91
CA VAL A 292 10.75 -8.61 7.01
C VAL A 292 11.18 -9.44 5.79
N SER A 293 11.44 -8.81 4.64
CA SER A 293 11.83 -9.53 3.42
C SER A 293 13.15 -10.29 3.54
N TYR A 294 14.00 -9.91 4.48
CA TYR A 294 15.26 -10.62 4.72
C TYR A 294 15.10 -11.98 5.40
N HIS A 295 13.92 -12.26 5.94
CA HIS A 295 13.65 -13.42 6.80
C HIS A 295 12.63 -14.40 6.20
N CYS A 296 12.32 -14.30 4.91
CA CYS A 296 11.30 -15.10 4.23
C CYS A 296 11.77 -16.54 3.88
N HIS A 297 12.59 -17.14 4.74
CA HIS A 297 13.07 -18.52 4.59
C HIS A 297 12.23 -19.52 5.41
N ASP A 298 12.31 -20.80 5.06
CA ASP A 298 11.60 -21.90 5.73
C ASP A 298 10.07 -21.77 5.80
N VAL A 299 9.47 -21.04 4.87
CA VAL A 299 8.02 -20.86 4.76
C VAL A 299 7.36 -22.19 4.38
N LYS A 300 6.52 -22.73 5.25
CA LYS A 300 5.88 -24.06 5.09
C LYS A 300 4.44 -24.00 4.59
N PRO A 301 3.58 -23.03 5.03
CA PRO A 301 2.22 -22.95 4.51
C PRO A 301 2.20 -22.54 3.03
N ALA A 302 1.09 -22.83 2.34
CA ALA A 302 0.82 -22.19 1.06
C ALA A 302 0.65 -20.69 1.26
N VAL A 303 1.25 -19.87 0.39
CA VAL A 303 1.19 -18.42 0.52
C VAL A 303 0.60 -17.77 -0.73
N MET A 304 -0.44 -16.95 -0.54
CA MET A 304 -1.02 -16.11 -1.58
C MET A 304 -0.83 -14.64 -1.24
N VAL A 305 0.17 -14.03 -1.86
CA VAL A 305 0.39 -12.57 -1.74
C VAL A 305 -0.59 -11.85 -2.66
N VAL A 306 -1.24 -10.80 -2.14
CA VAL A 306 -2.22 -10.01 -2.90
C VAL A 306 -1.80 -8.55 -2.88
N GLY A 307 -1.89 -7.89 -4.02
CA GLY A 307 -1.58 -6.47 -4.17
C GLY A 307 -2.55 -5.72 -5.06
N GLY A 308 -2.37 -4.43 -5.13
CA GLY A 308 -3.09 -3.54 -6.01
C GLY A 308 -2.14 -2.67 -6.83
N LEU A 309 -2.26 -2.72 -8.16
CA LEU A 309 -1.44 -1.93 -9.08
C LEU A 309 -1.61 -0.41 -8.91
N PHE A 310 -2.69 0.03 -8.28
CA PHE A 310 -2.95 1.42 -7.90
C PHE A 310 -2.98 1.60 -6.37
N ASP A 311 -2.28 0.72 -5.65
CA ASP A 311 -2.06 0.89 -4.22
C ASP A 311 -1.03 2.00 -3.99
N ALA A 312 -1.42 3.00 -3.21
CA ALA A 312 -0.59 4.16 -2.91
C ALA A 312 0.21 4.01 -1.62
N GLU A 313 0.04 2.90 -0.92
CA GLU A 313 0.66 2.61 0.38
C GLU A 313 1.66 1.46 0.22
N ASP A 314 1.17 0.26 -0.17
CA ASP A 314 1.96 -0.98 -0.10
C ASP A 314 2.02 -1.73 -1.46
N CYS A 315 2.08 -1.01 -2.58
CA CYS A 315 2.29 -1.63 -3.90
C CYS A 315 3.66 -2.34 -3.97
N TYR A 316 4.69 -1.71 -3.41
CA TYR A 316 6.05 -2.23 -3.34
C TYR A 316 6.11 -3.51 -2.47
N GLY A 317 5.48 -3.49 -1.29
CA GLY A 317 5.52 -4.58 -0.32
C GLY A 317 4.95 -5.90 -0.83
N ALA A 318 3.88 -5.83 -1.64
CA ALA A 318 3.30 -7.04 -2.24
C ALA A 318 4.29 -7.77 -3.16
N PHE A 319 4.91 -7.05 -4.10
CA PHE A 319 5.92 -7.63 -4.99
C PHE A 319 7.17 -8.09 -4.25
N ARG A 320 7.62 -7.34 -3.23
CA ARG A 320 8.81 -7.68 -2.44
C ARG A 320 8.61 -8.89 -1.55
N THR A 321 7.46 -9.00 -0.88
CA THR A 321 7.13 -10.19 -0.09
C THR A 321 7.07 -11.44 -0.98
N TYR A 322 6.43 -11.33 -2.14
CA TYR A 322 6.38 -12.43 -3.12
C TYR A 322 7.78 -12.85 -3.58
N GLU A 323 8.60 -11.89 -4.00
CA GLU A 323 9.97 -12.13 -4.47
C GLU A 323 10.84 -12.75 -3.37
N ALA A 324 10.76 -12.21 -2.15
CA ALA A 324 11.54 -12.70 -1.00
C ALA A 324 11.22 -14.16 -0.68
N ILE A 325 9.94 -14.53 -0.63
CA ILE A 325 9.53 -15.92 -0.40
C ILE A 325 9.99 -16.82 -1.55
N ARG A 326 9.81 -16.38 -2.79
CA ARG A 326 10.21 -17.15 -3.98
C ARG A 326 11.71 -17.47 -4.00
N GLN A 327 12.55 -16.51 -3.58
CA GLN A 327 14.00 -16.67 -3.56
C GLN A 327 14.49 -17.48 -2.36
N GLN A 328 13.93 -17.25 -1.16
CA GLN A 328 14.43 -17.82 0.09
C GLN A 328 13.70 -19.12 0.49
N SER A 329 12.50 -19.36 -0.04
CA SER A 329 11.69 -20.55 0.21
C SER A 329 11.13 -21.15 -1.08
N PRO A 330 11.98 -21.61 -2.02
CA PRO A 330 11.55 -22.04 -3.36
C PRO A 330 10.61 -23.23 -3.39
N GLU A 331 10.53 -24.01 -2.30
CA GLU A 331 9.61 -25.13 -2.16
C GLU A 331 8.19 -24.73 -1.71
N THR A 332 7.98 -23.45 -1.39
CA THR A 332 6.67 -22.93 -0.96
C THR A 332 5.69 -22.94 -2.13
N GLU A 333 4.48 -23.44 -1.92
CA GLU A 333 3.37 -23.22 -2.84
C GLU A 333 2.96 -21.75 -2.83
N LEU A 334 3.51 -20.99 -3.78
CA LEU A 334 3.47 -19.53 -3.79
C LEU A 334 2.60 -19.00 -4.92
N TYR A 335 1.76 -18.02 -4.57
CA TYR A 335 0.83 -17.34 -5.46
C TYR A 335 1.01 -15.84 -5.34
N LEU A 336 0.96 -15.13 -6.46
CA LEU A 336 0.79 -13.67 -6.50
C LEU A 336 -0.53 -13.35 -7.19
N VAL A 337 -1.30 -12.45 -6.63
CA VAL A 337 -2.49 -11.88 -7.25
C VAL A 337 -2.41 -10.36 -7.16
N ASP A 338 -2.18 -9.70 -8.29
CA ASP A 338 -2.07 -8.25 -8.31
C ASP A 338 -3.04 -7.65 -9.34
N GLY A 339 -4.03 -6.91 -8.81
CA GLY A 339 -5.16 -6.42 -9.59
C GLY A 339 -5.21 -4.90 -9.72
N PRO A 340 -6.18 -4.38 -10.48
CA PRO A 340 -6.31 -2.95 -10.74
C PRO A 340 -6.98 -2.23 -9.58
N TRP A 341 -6.45 -2.39 -8.38
CA TRP A 341 -7.06 -1.92 -7.14
C TRP A 341 -6.21 -0.86 -6.44
N ALA A 342 -6.89 0.02 -5.72
CA ALA A 342 -6.29 0.77 -4.64
C ALA A 342 -6.16 -0.11 -3.39
N HIS A 343 -5.55 0.41 -2.34
CA HIS A 343 -5.32 -0.25 -1.06
C HIS A 343 -6.57 -0.95 -0.51
N GLY A 344 -6.55 -2.26 -0.45
CA GLY A 344 -7.67 -3.10 0.01
C GLY A 344 -8.89 -3.14 -0.92
N GLY A 345 -8.79 -2.65 -2.16
CA GLY A 345 -9.92 -2.59 -3.10
C GLY A 345 -10.52 -3.95 -3.44
N TRP A 346 -9.73 -5.01 -3.41
CA TRP A 346 -10.19 -6.40 -3.62
C TRP A 346 -11.12 -6.93 -2.53
N SER A 347 -11.24 -6.24 -1.40
CA SER A 347 -12.11 -6.65 -0.28
C SER A 347 -13.34 -5.76 -0.09
N ARG A 348 -13.39 -4.58 -0.73
CA ARG A 348 -14.33 -3.51 -0.33
C ARG A 348 -15.29 -3.03 -1.42
N GLY A 349 -15.06 -3.32 -2.69
CA GLY A 349 -15.81 -2.68 -3.77
C GLY A 349 -16.47 -3.65 -4.73
N ALA A 350 -17.62 -3.26 -5.26
CA ALA A 350 -18.33 -3.97 -6.33
C ALA A 350 -18.33 -3.15 -7.64
N THR A 351 -17.56 -2.06 -7.73
CA THR A 351 -17.54 -1.19 -8.91
C THR A 351 -16.50 -1.66 -9.92
N VAL A 352 -16.85 -1.55 -11.19
CA VAL A 352 -15.92 -1.77 -12.32
C VAL A 352 -15.15 -0.50 -12.67
N GLN A 353 -15.36 0.58 -11.93
CA GLN A 353 -14.79 1.87 -12.21
C GLN A 353 -13.90 2.32 -11.06
N PHE A 354 -12.71 2.80 -11.41
CA PHE A 354 -11.77 3.37 -10.46
C PHE A 354 -11.23 4.69 -11.03
N GLY A 355 -11.45 5.80 -10.32
CA GLY A 355 -11.25 7.13 -10.88
C GLY A 355 -12.16 7.36 -12.09
N HIS A 356 -11.58 7.83 -13.19
CA HIS A 356 -12.27 8.00 -14.47
C HIS A 356 -12.08 6.80 -15.42
N VAL A 357 -11.27 5.81 -15.02
CA VAL A 357 -11.03 4.62 -15.82
C VAL A 357 -12.05 3.54 -15.52
N ARG A 358 -12.67 3.00 -16.57
CA ARG A 358 -13.61 1.88 -16.48
C ARG A 358 -12.90 0.59 -16.86
N PHE A 359 -12.74 -0.28 -15.88
CA PHE A 359 -12.20 -1.62 -16.04
C PHE A 359 -13.30 -2.65 -16.34
N ALA A 360 -12.95 -3.94 -16.38
CA ALA A 360 -13.91 -5.02 -16.56
C ALA A 360 -14.50 -5.51 -15.22
N GLU A 361 -15.60 -6.26 -15.27
CA GLU A 361 -16.28 -6.80 -14.08
C GLU A 361 -15.42 -7.77 -13.26
N ASN A 362 -14.41 -8.37 -13.88
CA ASN A 362 -13.46 -9.27 -13.23
C ASN A 362 -12.49 -8.57 -12.25
N MET A 363 -12.60 -7.25 -12.06
CA MET A 363 -11.87 -6.51 -11.03
C MET A 363 -12.63 -6.38 -9.70
N THR A 364 -13.91 -6.75 -9.64
CA THR A 364 -14.72 -6.54 -8.44
C THR A 364 -14.28 -7.43 -7.28
N SER A 365 -14.47 -6.95 -6.04
CA SER A 365 -14.18 -7.74 -4.85
C SER A 365 -14.99 -9.05 -4.79
N GLU A 366 -16.21 -9.05 -5.33
CA GLU A 366 -17.04 -10.25 -5.41
C GLU A 366 -16.43 -11.29 -6.35
N TRP A 367 -15.94 -10.83 -7.52
CA TRP A 367 -15.29 -11.72 -8.46
C TRP A 367 -14.00 -12.31 -7.88
N TYR A 368 -13.15 -11.48 -7.26
CA TYR A 368 -11.92 -11.91 -6.61
C TYR A 368 -12.18 -12.92 -5.49
N ASN A 369 -13.09 -12.60 -4.55
CA ASN A 369 -13.40 -13.53 -3.45
C ASN A 369 -13.94 -14.86 -3.96
N LYS A 370 -14.87 -14.84 -4.94
CA LYS A 370 -15.50 -16.04 -5.48
C LYS A 370 -14.53 -16.93 -6.26
N ASN A 371 -13.64 -16.32 -7.05
CA ASN A 371 -12.84 -17.05 -8.04
C ASN A 371 -11.40 -17.31 -7.59
N ILE A 372 -10.89 -16.56 -6.58
CA ILE A 372 -9.50 -16.63 -6.15
C ILE A 372 -9.38 -16.89 -4.65
N GLU A 373 -9.80 -15.95 -3.80
CA GLU A 373 -9.51 -16.00 -2.36
C GLU A 373 -10.20 -17.16 -1.65
N TYR A 374 -11.52 -17.29 -1.81
CA TYR A 374 -12.26 -18.38 -1.18
C TYR A 374 -11.81 -19.77 -1.67
N PRO A 375 -11.64 -20.03 -2.99
CA PRO A 375 -11.09 -21.30 -3.48
C PRO A 375 -9.72 -21.65 -2.91
N PHE A 376 -8.81 -20.65 -2.74
CA PHE A 376 -7.51 -20.87 -2.13
C PHE A 376 -7.66 -21.41 -0.69
N PHE A 377 -8.38 -20.71 0.17
CA PHE A 377 -8.55 -21.16 1.55
C PHE A 377 -9.38 -22.44 1.66
N ALA A 378 -10.42 -22.62 0.84
CA ALA A 378 -11.24 -23.83 0.85
C ALA A 378 -10.42 -25.09 0.52
N TYR A 379 -9.51 -24.99 -0.44
CA TYR A 379 -8.64 -26.12 -0.77
C TYR A 379 -7.71 -26.50 0.39
N TYR A 380 -6.97 -25.54 0.93
CA TYR A 380 -5.95 -25.82 1.95
C TYR A 380 -6.54 -26.11 3.36
N LEU A 381 -7.70 -25.56 3.67
CA LEU A 381 -8.29 -25.66 5.01
C LEU A 381 -9.38 -26.72 5.12
N GLU A 382 -10.09 -26.99 4.02
CA GLU A 382 -11.21 -27.94 4.00
C GLU A 382 -10.96 -29.14 3.07
N GLY A 383 -9.96 -29.08 2.18
CA GLY A 383 -9.76 -30.08 1.13
C GLY A 383 -10.86 -30.04 0.06
N LYS A 384 -11.50 -28.87 -0.13
CA LYS A 384 -12.61 -28.70 -1.09
C LYS A 384 -12.15 -27.96 -2.34
N GLY A 385 -12.76 -28.33 -3.47
CA GLY A 385 -12.49 -27.71 -4.77
C GLY A 385 -11.23 -28.24 -5.44
N GLU A 386 -10.83 -27.59 -6.53
CA GLU A 386 -9.60 -27.89 -7.25
C GLU A 386 -8.40 -27.19 -6.60
N LYS A 387 -7.23 -27.84 -6.65
CA LYS A 387 -6.00 -27.21 -6.19
C LYS A 387 -5.72 -25.96 -7.02
N PRO A 388 -5.58 -24.79 -6.40
CA PRO A 388 -5.15 -23.59 -7.11
C PRO A 388 -3.80 -23.83 -7.80
N LYS A 389 -3.60 -23.24 -8.98
CA LYS A 389 -2.34 -23.37 -9.71
C LYS A 389 -1.34 -22.35 -9.17
N PRO A 390 -0.18 -22.79 -8.62
CA PRO A 390 0.86 -21.85 -8.19
C PRO A 390 1.35 -20.99 -9.36
N GLY A 391 1.85 -19.79 -9.06
CA GLY A 391 2.30 -18.84 -10.06
C GLY A 391 1.78 -17.43 -9.76
N ALA A 392 1.69 -16.60 -10.79
CA ALA A 392 1.18 -15.25 -10.62
C ALA A 392 -0.02 -14.96 -11.54
N MET A 393 -0.98 -14.25 -11.01
CA MET A 393 -2.07 -13.63 -11.75
C MET A 393 -1.93 -12.12 -11.61
N VAL A 394 -1.57 -11.43 -12.69
CA VAL A 394 -1.39 -9.98 -12.71
C VAL A 394 -2.34 -9.38 -13.75
N TYR A 395 -3.02 -8.31 -13.36
CA TYR A 395 -3.99 -7.65 -14.23
C TYR A 395 -3.29 -6.71 -15.21
N ASP A 396 -3.56 -6.87 -16.50
CA ASP A 396 -3.12 -5.91 -17.51
C ASP A 396 -4.07 -4.70 -17.51
N THR A 397 -3.57 -3.57 -17.02
CA THR A 397 -4.35 -2.34 -16.86
C THR A 397 -4.64 -1.61 -18.18
N GLY A 398 -4.10 -2.07 -19.29
CA GLY A 398 -4.39 -1.58 -20.64
C GLY A 398 -5.43 -2.43 -21.39
N THR A 399 -5.33 -3.76 -21.32
CA THR A 399 -6.29 -4.67 -21.97
C THR A 399 -7.50 -5.01 -21.10
N PHE A 400 -7.40 -4.76 -19.77
CA PHE A 400 -8.41 -5.08 -18.78
C PHE A 400 -8.64 -6.58 -18.60
N GLU A 401 -7.56 -7.34 -18.65
CA GLU A 401 -7.57 -8.80 -18.56
C GLU A 401 -6.58 -9.30 -17.50
N TRP A 402 -6.92 -10.43 -16.86
CA TRP A 402 -5.99 -11.17 -16.02
C TRP A 402 -5.04 -11.99 -16.87
N LYS A 403 -3.74 -11.84 -16.61
CA LYS A 403 -2.69 -12.68 -17.20
C LYS A 403 -2.17 -13.67 -16.16
N TYR A 404 -1.99 -14.92 -16.57
CA TYR A 404 -1.45 -15.96 -15.70
C TYR A 404 -0.02 -16.31 -16.09
N TYR A 405 0.87 -16.33 -15.12
CA TYR A 405 2.30 -16.62 -15.24
C TYR A 405 2.62 -17.91 -14.46
N PRO A 406 2.67 -19.08 -15.11
CA PRO A 406 2.86 -20.37 -14.44
C PRO A 406 4.21 -20.52 -13.74
N ASN A 407 5.23 -19.81 -14.21
CA ASN A 407 6.57 -19.81 -13.63
C ASN A 407 6.76 -18.69 -12.57
N GLY A 408 5.67 -18.00 -12.19
CA GLY A 408 5.69 -16.85 -11.31
C GLY A 408 5.96 -15.53 -12.02
N TRP A 409 5.87 -14.45 -11.27
CA TRP A 409 6.14 -13.10 -11.74
C TRP A 409 7.63 -12.78 -11.60
N GLU A 410 8.19 -12.12 -12.62
CA GLU A 410 9.56 -11.63 -12.62
C GLU A 410 9.54 -10.11 -12.56
N ASN A 411 9.98 -9.54 -11.42
CA ASN A 411 10.13 -8.09 -11.30
C ASN A 411 11.23 -7.58 -12.24
N ARG A 412 12.35 -8.28 -12.28
CA ARG A 412 13.53 -7.91 -13.08
C ARG A 412 13.59 -8.75 -14.36
N VAL A 413 13.36 -8.07 -15.47
CA VAL A 413 13.46 -8.65 -16.83
C VAL A 413 14.40 -7.82 -17.67
N GLU A 414 14.73 -8.31 -18.88
CA GLU A 414 15.48 -7.53 -19.86
C GLU A 414 14.68 -6.29 -20.28
N THR A 415 15.33 -5.13 -20.22
CA THR A 415 14.70 -3.83 -20.50
C THR A 415 15.24 -3.18 -21.77
N THR A 416 14.41 -2.36 -22.40
CA THR A 416 14.78 -1.57 -23.58
C THR A 416 14.84 -0.09 -23.21
N PRO A 417 15.96 0.64 -23.45
CA PRO A 417 16.06 2.06 -23.15
C PRO A 417 15.23 2.91 -24.12
N TYR A 418 14.52 3.87 -23.56
CA TYR A 418 13.78 4.92 -24.25
C TYR A 418 14.36 6.26 -23.80
N TYR A 419 15.08 6.95 -24.70
CA TYR A 419 15.82 8.18 -24.40
C TYR A 419 14.91 9.41 -24.45
N LEU A 420 15.09 10.31 -23.48
CA LEU A 420 14.35 11.57 -23.33
C LEU A 420 15.05 12.68 -24.13
N LYS A 421 14.45 13.13 -25.24
CA LYS A 421 15.08 14.06 -26.18
C LYS A 421 14.76 15.53 -25.84
N ALA A 422 15.67 16.45 -26.15
CA ALA A 422 15.51 17.90 -25.89
C ALA A 422 14.36 18.55 -26.69
N ASP A 423 13.81 17.89 -27.69
CA ASP A 423 12.61 18.32 -28.41
C ASP A 423 11.31 17.84 -27.77
N GLY A 424 11.38 17.13 -26.63
CA GLY A 424 10.22 16.55 -25.97
C GLY A 424 9.79 15.20 -26.53
N SER A 425 10.52 14.61 -27.48
CA SER A 425 10.25 13.27 -27.99
C SER A 425 10.90 12.18 -27.14
N ILE A 426 10.41 10.94 -27.31
CA ILE A 426 11.00 9.72 -26.75
C ILE A 426 11.38 8.81 -27.92
N SER A 427 12.61 8.29 -27.91
CA SER A 427 13.14 7.42 -28.96
C SER A 427 14.03 6.32 -28.37
N THR A 428 14.04 5.17 -29.02
CA THR A 428 15.02 4.10 -28.75
C THR A 428 16.40 4.37 -29.33
N ASP A 429 16.55 5.44 -30.14
CA ASP A 429 17.83 5.83 -30.69
C ASP A 429 18.76 6.34 -29.60
N GLU A 430 19.88 5.67 -29.43
CA GLU A 430 20.86 6.01 -28.41
C GLU A 430 21.38 7.44 -28.59
N THR A 431 21.45 8.19 -27.48
CA THR A 431 22.06 9.51 -27.45
C THR A 431 23.51 9.38 -27.00
N LYS A 432 24.43 9.97 -27.76
CA LYS A 432 25.86 9.90 -27.41
C LYS A 432 26.15 10.70 -26.15
N ASP A 433 27.04 10.20 -25.30
CA ASP A 433 27.49 10.88 -24.06
C ASP A 433 28.02 12.29 -24.29
N SER A 434 28.51 12.59 -25.50
CA SER A 434 28.95 13.93 -25.90
C SER A 434 27.81 14.92 -26.15
N ASP A 435 26.57 14.49 -26.22
CA ASP A 435 25.41 15.36 -26.35
C ASP A 435 25.16 16.10 -25.02
N THR A 436 25.32 17.40 -25.05
CA THR A 436 25.10 18.28 -23.89
C THR A 436 23.74 18.96 -23.89
N LYS A 437 22.86 18.61 -24.86
CA LYS A 437 21.51 19.16 -24.92
C LYS A 437 20.65 18.55 -23.82
N GLY A 438 19.69 19.32 -23.35
CA GLY A 438 18.73 18.92 -22.34
C GLY A 438 17.60 19.94 -22.22
N LEU A 439 16.60 19.61 -21.42
CA LEU A 439 15.54 20.51 -21.02
C LEU A 439 15.73 20.91 -19.56
N SER A 440 15.49 22.19 -19.27
CA SER A 440 15.65 22.74 -17.92
C SER A 440 14.33 23.27 -17.40
N TYR A 441 14.17 23.24 -16.10
CA TYR A 441 13.05 23.86 -15.38
C TYR A 441 13.51 24.43 -14.04
N ILE A 442 12.69 25.32 -13.48
CA ILE A 442 12.92 25.85 -12.13
C ILE A 442 11.99 25.10 -11.16
N SER A 443 12.58 24.36 -10.25
CA SER A 443 11.86 23.81 -9.11
C SER A 443 11.77 24.84 -7.98
N ASP A 444 10.54 25.18 -7.57
CA ASP A 444 10.27 26.16 -6.50
C ASP A 444 9.56 25.46 -5.33
N PRO A 445 10.22 25.25 -4.18
CA PRO A 445 9.61 24.62 -3.02
C PRO A 445 8.39 25.37 -2.44
N ASN A 446 8.20 26.64 -2.83
CA ASN A 446 7.02 27.42 -2.45
C ASN A 446 5.85 27.26 -3.41
N LYS A 447 6.04 26.55 -4.53
CA LYS A 447 5.02 26.24 -5.53
C LYS A 447 5.18 24.79 -6.04
N PRO A 448 5.28 23.80 -5.12
CA PRO A 448 5.55 22.43 -5.52
C PRO A 448 4.45 21.87 -6.45
N VAL A 449 4.79 20.90 -7.26
CA VAL A 449 3.81 20.19 -8.10
C VAL A 449 2.88 19.38 -7.18
N PRO A 450 1.56 19.58 -7.26
CA PRO A 450 0.62 18.81 -6.46
C PRO A 450 0.59 17.34 -6.89
N TYR A 451 0.30 16.43 -5.96
CA TYR A 451 0.22 15.00 -6.25
C TYR A 451 -1.13 14.59 -6.86
N GLN A 452 -2.17 15.37 -6.65
CA GLN A 452 -3.55 15.12 -7.12
C GLN A 452 -4.11 16.30 -7.90
N MET A 453 -5.05 16.00 -8.79
CA MET A 453 -5.66 16.98 -9.70
C MET A 453 -6.53 18.01 -8.96
N LYS A 454 -7.30 17.57 -7.98
CA LYS A 454 -8.27 18.43 -7.28
C LYS A 454 -7.83 18.65 -5.83
N PRO A 455 -7.87 19.90 -5.32
CA PRO A 455 -7.67 20.16 -3.90
C PRO A 455 -8.65 19.34 -3.04
N GLY A 456 -8.16 18.79 -1.93
CA GLY A 456 -8.95 17.98 -1.02
C GLY A 456 -8.43 18.08 0.41
N LYS A 457 -9.24 17.66 1.39
CA LYS A 457 -8.85 17.66 2.81
C LYS A 457 -8.09 16.41 3.25
N ARG A 458 -7.94 15.45 2.37
CA ARG A 458 -7.24 14.19 2.60
C ARG A 458 -6.83 13.58 1.25
N ARG A 459 -5.93 12.62 1.27
CA ARG A 459 -5.62 11.80 0.11
C ARG A 459 -6.87 11.10 -0.41
N THR A 460 -7.08 11.16 -1.71
CA THR A 460 -8.09 10.34 -2.38
C THR A 460 -7.51 8.97 -2.70
N THR A 461 -8.32 7.94 -2.69
CA THR A 461 -7.88 6.58 -3.09
C THR A 461 -7.66 6.47 -4.59
N THR A 462 -8.12 7.46 -5.37
CA THR A 462 -8.11 7.43 -6.85
C THR A 462 -7.04 8.32 -7.47
N TYR A 463 -6.21 9.01 -6.69
CA TYR A 463 -5.27 10.01 -7.24
C TYR A 463 -4.25 9.43 -8.24
N LEU A 464 -3.90 8.16 -8.11
CA LEU A 464 -3.04 7.46 -9.08
C LEU A 464 -3.70 7.31 -10.46
N LEU A 465 -5.02 7.49 -10.55
CA LEU A 465 -5.76 7.55 -11.80
C LEU A 465 -6.30 8.96 -12.10
N ASP A 466 -5.79 10.00 -11.44
CA ASP A 466 -6.06 11.38 -11.85
C ASP A 466 -5.43 11.67 -13.22
N ASP A 467 -6.14 12.42 -14.03
CA ASP A 467 -5.68 12.85 -15.36
C ASP A 467 -4.43 13.72 -15.23
N GLN A 468 -3.29 13.23 -15.66
CA GLN A 468 -1.98 13.89 -15.47
C GLN A 468 -1.81 15.18 -16.32
N ARG A 469 -2.81 15.58 -17.10
CA ARG A 469 -2.84 16.89 -17.80
C ARG A 469 -2.67 18.08 -16.84
N PHE A 470 -3.14 17.95 -15.58
CA PHE A 470 -2.96 19.00 -14.57
C PHE A 470 -1.48 19.29 -14.26
N ALA A 471 -0.63 18.27 -14.29
CA ALA A 471 0.81 18.40 -14.10
C ALA A 471 1.54 18.75 -15.42
N ALA A 472 1.14 18.12 -16.52
CA ALA A 472 1.75 18.32 -17.84
C ALA A 472 1.73 19.77 -18.34
N GLN A 473 0.77 20.58 -17.88
CA GLN A 473 0.64 22.00 -18.27
C GLN A 473 1.52 22.96 -17.45
N ARG A 474 2.24 22.45 -16.45
CA ARG A 474 3.08 23.27 -15.58
C ARG A 474 4.47 23.50 -16.20
N PRO A 475 5.06 24.70 -16.02
CA PRO A 475 6.40 24.99 -16.54
C PRO A 475 7.54 24.29 -15.77
N ASP A 476 7.23 23.68 -14.61
CA ASP A 476 8.16 22.94 -13.75
C ASP A 476 7.96 21.41 -13.87
N VAL A 477 7.30 20.97 -14.95
CA VAL A 477 7.14 19.57 -15.34
C VAL A 477 7.63 19.40 -16.77
N LEU A 478 8.66 18.59 -16.98
CA LEU A 478 9.09 18.21 -18.31
C LEU A 478 8.24 17.06 -18.84
N VAL A 479 7.82 17.18 -20.08
CA VAL A 479 6.96 16.19 -20.76
C VAL A 479 7.70 15.67 -21.98
N TYR A 480 7.81 14.34 -22.06
CA TYR A 480 8.37 13.63 -23.20
C TYR A 480 7.35 12.62 -23.70
N GLN A 481 7.15 12.51 -25.01
CA GLN A 481 6.17 11.54 -25.53
C GLN A 481 6.56 10.99 -26.91
N THR A 482 6.04 9.81 -27.22
CA THR A 482 6.13 9.21 -28.56
C THR A 482 5.12 9.83 -29.50
N GLU A 483 5.29 9.60 -30.81
CA GLU A 483 4.15 9.63 -31.74
C GLU A 483 3.08 8.57 -31.37
N PRO A 484 1.85 8.66 -31.88
CA PRO A 484 0.87 7.60 -31.68
C PRO A 484 1.42 6.24 -32.06
N LEU A 485 1.33 5.28 -31.15
CA LEU A 485 1.84 3.92 -31.36
C LEU A 485 1.08 3.26 -32.52
N THR A 486 1.82 2.62 -33.42
CA THR A 486 1.24 1.87 -34.55
C THR A 486 0.90 0.43 -34.21
N SER A 487 1.50 -0.10 -33.13
CA SER A 487 1.28 -1.43 -32.59
C SER A 487 1.18 -1.38 -31.06
N ALA A 488 0.60 -2.40 -30.47
CA ALA A 488 0.55 -2.50 -29.01
C ALA A 488 1.95 -2.62 -28.41
N LEU A 489 2.17 -1.94 -27.27
CA LEU A 489 3.39 -2.01 -26.47
C LEU A 489 3.03 -2.51 -25.07
N THR A 490 3.43 -3.74 -24.74
CA THR A 490 3.16 -4.36 -23.45
C THR A 490 4.37 -4.28 -22.54
N LEU A 491 4.19 -3.77 -21.33
CA LEU A 491 5.20 -3.70 -20.28
C LEU A 491 4.84 -4.68 -19.15
N GLU A 492 5.80 -5.53 -18.75
CA GLU A 492 5.65 -6.50 -17.66
C GLU A 492 6.93 -6.52 -16.81
N GLY A 493 6.88 -6.01 -15.59
CA GLY A 493 8.02 -5.91 -14.66
C GLY A 493 8.31 -4.51 -14.17
N GLU A 494 9.49 -4.29 -13.62
CA GLU A 494 9.94 -2.99 -13.10
C GLU A 494 10.54 -2.11 -14.20
N ILE A 495 10.41 -0.79 -14.05
CA ILE A 495 11.00 0.19 -14.97
C ILE A 495 12.23 0.80 -14.30
N ASP A 496 13.40 0.71 -14.95
CA ASP A 496 14.58 1.43 -14.49
C ASP A 496 14.60 2.85 -15.04
N VAL A 497 14.87 3.81 -14.18
CA VAL A 497 15.07 5.21 -14.52
C VAL A 497 16.55 5.53 -14.41
N GLU A 498 17.13 6.08 -15.47
CA GLU A 498 18.49 6.60 -15.50
C GLU A 498 18.47 8.03 -16.01
N LEU A 499 18.55 8.99 -15.10
CA LEU A 499 18.62 10.41 -15.44
C LEU A 499 20.07 10.88 -15.35
N GLU A 500 20.53 11.62 -16.37
CA GLU A 500 21.72 12.43 -16.29
C GLU A 500 21.28 13.88 -16.09
N VAL A 501 21.69 14.49 -14.98
CA VAL A 501 21.15 15.77 -14.52
C VAL A 501 22.24 16.73 -14.07
N SER A 502 21.95 18.03 -14.07
CA SER A 502 22.70 19.01 -13.31
C SER A 502 21.77 19.94 -12.55
N LEU A 503 22.20 20.38 -11.38
CA LEU A 503 21.46 21.24 -10.47
C LEU A 503 22.20 22.55 -10.24
N SER A 504 21.47 23.65 -10.02
CA SER A 504 22.09 24.90 -9.51
C SER A 504 22.32 24.88 -7.99
N THR A 505 21.86 23.80 -7.30
CA THR A 505 21.87 23.65 -5.84
C THR A 505 22.51 22.31 -5.44
N THR A 506 22.42 21.92 -4.15
CA THR A 506 23.15 20.76 -3.62
C THR A 506 22.28 19.53 -3.38
N ASP A 507 20.95 19.60 -3.59
CA ASP A 507 20.02 18.47 -3.59
C ASP A 507 18.76 18.80 -4.39
N ALA A 508 18.01 17.77 -4.83
CA ALA A 508 16.68 17.85 -5.42
C ALA A 508 16.03 16.46 -5.43
N ASP A 509 14.70 16.42 -5.53
CA ASP A 509 13.98 15.19 -5.79
C ASP A 509 13.69 15.02 -7.28
N PHE A 510 13.55 13.76 -7.71
CA PHE A 510 13.21 13.39 -9.07
C PHE A 510 12.00 12.47 -9.05
N VAL A 511 10.87 12.98 -9.52
CA VAL A 511 9.64 12.20 -9.73
C VAL A 511 9.55 11.87 -11.21
N VAL A 512 9.47 10.58 -11.53
CA VAL A 512 9.28 10.11 -12.90
C VAL A 512 7.95 9.37 -12.98
N LYS A 513 7.16 9.73 -13.97
CA LYS A 513 5.85 9.13 -14.24
C LYS A 513 5.82 8.58 -15.66
N VAL A 514 5.41 7.32 -15.81
CA VAL A 514 5.08 6.69 -17.09
C VAL A 514 3.58 6.73 -17.26
N ILE A 515 3.11 7.26 -18.38
CA ILE A 515 1.73 7.64 -18.60
C ILE A 515 1.27 7.10 -19.95
N ASP A 516 0.06 6.54 -19.97
CA ASP A 516 -0.65 6.17 -21.20
C ASP A 516 -1.57 7.34 -21.61
N VAL A 517 -1.24 7.95 -22.76
CA VAL A 517 -2.04 9.03 -23.33
C VAL A 517 -3.05 8.44 -24.29
N PHE A 518 -4.32 8.60 -23.96
CA PHE A 518 -5.44 8.10 -24.78
C PHE A 518 -5.59 8.91 -26.07
N PRO A 519 -6.12 8.29 -27.14
CA PRO A 519 -6.40 9.01 -28.38
C PRO A 519 -7.32 10.21 -28.18
N GLU A 520 -7.17 11.26 -29.03
CA GLU A 520 -7.98 12.47 -28.96
C GLU A 520 -9.48 12.25 -29.26
N ASN A 521 -9.83 11.12 -29.85
CA ASN A 521 -11.20 10.72 -30.14
C ASN A 521 -11.70 9.59 -29.24
N PHE A 522 -11.02 9.30 -28.14
CA PHE A 522 -11.40 8.22 -27.24
C PHE A 522 -12.75 8.46 -26.58
N LYS A 523 -13.59 7.44 -26.60
CA LYS A 523 -14.87 7.40 -25.88
C LYS A 523 -15.11 5.97 -25.38
N TYR A 524 -15.73 5.87 -24.21
CA TYR A 524 -16.22 4.57 -23.76
C TYR A 524 -17.41 4.12 -24.61
N ASP A 525 -17.38 2.85 -25.05
CA ASP A 525 -18.53 2.20 -25.68
C ASP A 525 -19.50 1.70 -24.59
N VAL A 526 -20.22 2.63 -24.00
CA VAL A 526 -21.19 2.38 -22.93
C VAL A 526 -22.51 3.06 -23.26
N ASP A 527 -23.60 2.31 -23.11
CA ASP A 527 -24.95 2.90 -23.26
C ASP A 527 -25.23 3.81 -22.06
N TYR A 528 -25.02 5.11 -22.27
CA TYR A 528 -25.22 6.14 -21.25
C TYR A 528 -26.61 6.09 -20.60
N HIS A 529 -27.65 5.69 -21.37
CA HIS A 529 -29.02 5.62 -20.87
C HIS A 529 -29.26 4.46 -19.90
N LYS A 530 -28.41 3.45 -19.93
CA LYS A 530 -28.43 2.30 -19.00
C LYS A 530 -27.52 2.48 -17.80
N ALA A 531 -26.67 3.51 -17.82
CA ALA A 531 -25.72 3.79 -16.74
C ALA A 531 -26.45 4.35 -15.50
N THR A 532 -25.95 4.00 -14.32
CA THR A 532 -26.37 4.61 -13.05
C THR A 532 -25.97 6.07 -12.99
N GLU A 533 -26.59 6.87 -12.12
CA GLU A 533 -26.23 8.30 -11.96
C GLU A 533 -24.74 8.49 -11.56
N SER A 534 -24.20 7.58 -10.76
CA SER A 534 -22.77 7.59 -10.42
C SER A 534 -21.88 7.30 -11.63
N GLU A 535 -22.25 6.35 -12.48
CA GLU A 535 -21.55 6.04 -13.73
C GLU A 535 -21.65 7.17 -14.73
N LYS A 536 -22.81 7.85 -14.85
CA LYS A 536 -22.98 9.00 -15.73
C LYS A 536 -22.05 10.15 -15.38
N LEU A 537 -21.92 10.48 -14.10
CA LEU A 537 -20.98 11.51 -13.64
C LEU A 537 -19.53 11.22 -14.04
N GLN A 538 -19.17 9.96 -14.16
CA GLN A 538 -17.84 9.54 -14.57
C GLN A 538 -17.69 9.47 -16.09
N LEU A 539 -18.76 9.05 -16.80
CA LEU A 539 -18.82 9.06 -18.26
C LEU A 539 -18.88 10.48 -18.84
N ASP A 540 -19.31 11.46 -18.05
CA ASP A 540 -19.30 12.88 -18.42
C ASP A 540 -17.88 13.50 -18.41
N TYR A 541 -16.88 12.80 -17.86
CA TYR A 541 -15.49 13.26 -17.91
C TYR A 541 -14.91 13.10 -19.32
N GLU A 542 -14.22 14.15 -19.80
CA GLU A 542 -13.60 14.13 -21.13
C GLU A 542 -12.35 13.25 -21.15
N MET A 543 -12.52 12.05 -21.71
CA MET A 543 -11.46 11.04 -21.81
C MET A 543 -10.59 11.19 -23.07
N SER A 544 -10.93 12.07 -24.01
CA SER A 544 -10.08 12.37 -25.16
C SER A 544 -8.77 12.97 -24.68
N GLY A 545 -7.65 12.38 -25.07
CA GLY A 545 -6.32 12.80 -24.62
C GLY A 545 -6.07 12.61 -23.12
N TYR A 546 -6.87 11.77 -22.43
CA TYR A 546 -6.67 11.44 -21.01
C TYR A 546 -5.27 10.89 -20.77
N GLN A 547 -4.61 11.36 -19.72
CA GLN A 547 -3.25 10.97 -19.36
C GLN A 547 -3.31 10.06 -18.14
N MET A 548 -3.44 8.76 -18.39
CA MET A 548 -3.50 7.74 -17.33
C MET A 548 -2.11 7.46 -16.77
N LEU A 549 -1.88 7.72 -15.49
CA LEU A 549 -0.66 7.29 -14.81
C LEU A 549 -0.62 5.76 -14.77
N VAL A 550 0.39 5.17 -15.41
CA VAL A 550 0.61 3.71 -15.41
C VAL A 550 1.51 3.33 -14.25
N ARG A 551 2.61 4.06 -14.06
CA ARG A 551 3.51 3.92 -12.92
C ARG A 551 4.30 5.21 -12.71
N GLY A 552 4.54 5.55 -11.46
CA GLY A 552 5.40 6.64 -11.08
C GLY A 552 5.99 6.43 -9.70
N ASP A 553 7.15 7.03 -9.46
CA ASP A 553 7.76 7.08 -8.15
C ASP A 553 8.71 8.27 -8.04
N ILE A 554 9.20 8.50 -6.82
CA ILE A 554 10.10 9.59 -6.45
C ILE A 554 11.44 9.03 -5.98
N MET A 555 12.53 9.76 -6.28
CA MET A 555 13.87 9.53 -5.74
C MET A 555 14.41 10.79 -5.12
N ARG A 556 14.81 10.75 -3.87
CA ARG A 556 15.53 11.86 -3.23
C ARG A 556 16.99 11.83 -3.66
N GLY A 557 17.41 12.84 -4.38
CA GLY A 557 18.68 12.86 -5.11
C GLY A 557 19.93 12.66 -4.26
N LYS A 558 19.94 13.12 -3.01
CA LYS A 558 21.09 12.89 -2.09
C LYS A 558 21.38 11.40 -1.87
N TYR A 559 20.39 10.51 -2.08
CA TYR A 559 20.54 9.06 -1.91
C TYR A 559 20.85 8.30 -3.20
N ARG A 560 21.11 9.00 -4.32
CA ARG A 560 21.35 8.40 -5.65
C ARG A 560 22.43 7.33 -5.70
N ASN A 561 23.40 7.37 -4.78
CA ASN A 561 24.51 6.41 -4.70
C ASN A 561 24.37 5.46 -3.50
N SER A 562 23.75 5.89 -2.41
CA SER A 562 23.59 5.09 -1.20
C SER A 562 22.50 5.67 -0.29
N PHE A 563 21.59 4.84 0.16
CA PHE A 563 20.58 5.22 1.16
C PHE A 563 21.19 5.43 2.56
N ALA A 564 22.28 4.74 2.88
CA ALA A 564 22.96 4.85 4.17
C ALA A 564 24.02 5.97 4.24
N LYS A 565 24.44 6.50 3.07
CA LYS A 565 25.48 7.53 2.97
C LYS A 565 25.07 8.56 1.92
N PRO A 566 24.20 9.52 2.30
CA PRO A 566 23.76 10.55 1.38
C PRO A 566 24.91 11.46 0.97
N GLU A 567 24.89 11.94 -0.28
CA GLU A 567 25.91 12.80 -0.87
C GLU A 567 25.30 14.04 -1.52
N PRO A 568 25.90 15.24 -1.35
CA PRO A 568 25.45 16.43 -2.05
C PRO A 568 25.70 16.33 -3.56
N PHE A 569 24.93 17.08 -4.33
CA PHE A 569 25.30 17.42 -5.69
C PHE A 569 26.31 18.55 -5.69
N VAL A 570 27.16 18.56 -6.72
CA VAL A 570 28.03 19.72 -7.02
C VAL A 570 27.30 20.61 -8.02
N PRO A 571 26.98 21.86 -7.66
CA PRO A 571 26.22 22.72 -8.54
C PRO A 571 26.84 22.86 -9.94
N GLY A 572 26.04 22.68 -10.98
CA GLY A 572 26.45 22.75 -12.39
C GLY A 572 27.12 21.49 -12.93
N GLU A 573 27.52 20.53 -12.11
CA GLU A 573 28.13 19.28 -12.58
C GLU A 573 27.07 18.25 -13.01
N LYS A 574 27.33 17.55 -14.11
CA LYS A 574 26.52 16.43 -14.57
C LYS A 574 26.66 15.26 -13.60
N THR A 575 25.54 14.73 -13.18
CA THR A 575 25.45 13.61 -12.23
C THR A 575 24.39 12.62 -12.69
N LYS A 576 24.61 11.32 -12.47
CA LYS A 576 23.62 10.28 -12.75
C LYS A 576 22.75 10.04 -11.52
N VAL A 577 21.43 9.95 -11.75
CA VAL A 577 20.44 9.55 -10.77
C VAL A 577 19.74 8.30 -11.29
N LYS A 578 19.78 7.21 -10.51
CA LYS A 578 19.21 5.94 -10.90
C LYS A 578 18.26 5.44 -9.82
N PHE A 579 17.10 4.98 -10.22
CA PHE A 579 16.12 4.33 -9.35
C PHE A 579 15.16 3.49 -10.18
N THR A 580 14.30 2.72 -9.50
CA THR A 580 13.39 1.80 -10.14
C THR A 580 11.97 2.15 -9.75
N LEU A 581 11.07 2.20 -10.73
CA LEU A 581 9.63 2.27 -10.48
C LEU A 581 9.09 0.86 -10.20
N PRO A 582 8.11 0.71 -9.29
CA PRO A 582 7.53 -0.58 -8.95
C PRO A 582 7.00 -1.35 -10.17
N SER A 583 6.92 -2.65 -10.05
CA SER A 583 6.41 -3.57 -11.10
C SER A 583 5.02 -3.17 -11.59
N LEU A 584 4.78 -3.43 -12.87
CA LEU A 584 3.50 -3.16 -13.54
C LEU A 584 3.19 -4.22 -14.60
N CYS A 585 1.92 -4.32 -14.99
CA CYS A 585 1.46 -5.00 -16.18
C CYS A 585 0.51 -4.08 -16.93
N HIS A 586 0.94 -3.57 -18.09
CA HIS A 586 0.16 -2.62 -18.87
C HIS A 586 0.44 -2.73 -20.36
N THR A 587 -0.61 -2.70 -21.16
CA THR A 587 -0.52 -2.67 -22.61
C THR A 587 -1.01 -1.34 -23.16
N PHE A 588 -0.09 -0.53 -23.70
CA PHE A 588 -0.43 0.62 -24.52
C PHE A 588 -1.03 0.14 -25.85
N LYS A 589 -2.23 0.63 -26.18
CA LYS A 589 -2.92 0.21 -27.41
C LYS A 589 -2.45 1.02 -28.64
N PRO A 590 -2.64 0.50 -29.87
CA PRO A 590 -2.42 1.31 -31.06
C PRO A 590 -3.23 2.61 -31.01
N GLY A 591 -2.62 3.72 -31.43
CA GLY A 591 -3.19 5.07 -31.35
C GLY A 591 -2.97 5.78 -30.03
N HIS A 592 -2.59 5.10 -28.96
CA HIS A 592 -2.14 5.69 -27.71
C HIS A 592 -0.69 6.21 -27.84
N ARG A 593 -0.24 7.04 -26.87
CA ARG A 593 1.14 7.48 -26.80
C ARG A 593 1.74 7.07 -25.45
N LEU A 594 3.00 6.66 -25.48
CA LEU A 594 3.81 6.57 -24.27
C LEU A 594 4.30 7.99 -23.92
N MET A 595 4.01 8.44 -22.69
CA MET A 595 4.50 9.70 -22.15
C MET A 595 5.32 9.45 -20.89
N VAL A 596 6.37 10.26 -20.72
CA VAL A 596 7.14 10.36 -19.47
C VAL A 596 7.08 11.79 -18.97
N GLN A 597 6.71 11.98 -17.71
CA GLN A 597 6.83 13.27 -17.03
C GLN A 597 7.97 13.21 -16.01
N VAL A 598 8.78 14.28 -15.94
CA VAL A 598 9.85 14.46 -14.96
C VAL A 598 9.61 15.76 -14.21
N GLN A 599 9.57 15.70 -12.87
CA GLN A 599 9.33 16.84 -11.98
C GLN A 599 10.10 16.65 -10.67
N SER A 600 10.14 17.66 -9.79
CA SER A 600 10.92 17.61 -8.53
C SER A 600 10.09 17.74 -7.27
N SER A 601 8.81 17.44 -7.33
CA SER A 601 7.95 17.37 -6.16
C SER A 601 6.66 16.59 -6.45
N TRP A 602 6.11 15.98 -5.43
CA TRP A 602 4.83 15.24 -5.47
C TRP A 602 4.04 15.57 -4.19
N PHE A 603 3.74 16.85 -4.06
CA PHE A 603 3.35 17.48 -2.80
C PHE A 603 1.83 17.49 -2.55
N PRO A 604 1.36 17.30 -1.30
CA PRO A 604 2.08 16.94 -0.09
C PRO A 604 2.13 15.42 0.19
N LEU A 605 1.99 14.56 -0.81
CA LEU A 605 2.18 13.12 -0.64
C LEU A 605 3.60 12.87 -0.10
N ALA A 606 4.61 13.28 -0.88
CA ALA A 606 5.98 13.38 -0.40
C ALA A 606 6.27 14.78 0.15
N ASP A 607 7.20 14.88 1.09
CA ASP A 607 7.68 16.13 1.63
C ASP A 607 8.40 16.98 0.57
N ARG A 608 8.55 18.27 0.84
CA ARG A 608 9.31 19.17 -0.03
C ARG A 608 10.80 19.02 0.22
N ASN A 609 11.57 18.78 -0.84
CA ASN A 609 13.02 18.89 -0.75
C ASN A 609 13.41 20.37 -0.59
N PRO A 610 14.22 20.73 0.42
CA PRO A 610 14.76 22.09 0.56
C PRO A 610 15.66 22.51 -0.61
N GLN A 611 16.04 21.58 -1.47
CA GLN A 611 17.01 21.72 -2.56
C GLN A 611 18.40 22.16 -2.06
N LYS A 612 18.63 21.84 -0.79
CA LYS A 612 19.87 22.02 -0.07
C LYS A 612 20.21 20.69 0.62
N PHE A 613 21.45 20.26 0.48
CA PHE A 613 21.90 19.07 1.20
C PHE A 613 21.85 19.29 2.71
N CYS A 614 20.88 18.70 3.35
CA CYS A 614 20.65 18.78 4.80
C CYS A 614 19.80 17.60 5.31
N ASN A 615 19.66 17.51 6.63
CA ASN A 615 18.65 16.64 7.23
C ASN A 615 17.28 17.35 7.19
N ILE A 616 16.33 16.77 6.45
CA ILE A 616 14.98 17.32 6.23
C ILE A 616 14.16 17.46 7.51
N TYR A 617 14.44 16.65 8.52
CA TYR A 617 13.70 16.65 9.78
C TYR A 617 14.11 17.79 10.72
N THR A 618 15.29 18.37 10.50
CA THR A 618 15.85 19.43 11.34
C THR A 618 16.07 20.74 10.60
N CYS A 619 15.85 20.78 9.26
CA CYS A 619 16.01 22.00 8.46
C CYS A 619 15.00 23.09 8.84
N GLU A 620 15.33 24.33 8.51
CA GLU A 620 14.52 25.52 8.74
C GLU A 620 13.74 25.93 7.49
N ASP A 621 12.69 26.73 7.65
CA ASP A 621 11.97 27.30 6.51
C ASP A 621 12.87 28.15 5.60
N SER A 622 13.93 28.75 6.14
CA SER A 622 14.94 29.52 5.40
C SER A 622 15.89 28.67 4.55
N ASP A 623 15.91 27.35 4.74
CA ASP A 623 16.76 26.44 3.95
C ASP A 623 16.15 26.13 2.57
N PHE A 624 14.84 26.36 2.41
CA PHE A 624 14.15 26.10 1.15
C PHE A 624 14.52 27.12 0.08
N GLN A 625 15.10 26.66 -1.02
CA GLN A 625 15.58 27.50 -2.13
C GLN A 625 15.14 26.94 -3.48
N LYS A 626 15.08 27.80 -4.49
CA LYS A 626 14.83 27.39 -5.87
C LYS A 626 16.06 26.72 -6.46
N SER A 627 15.81 25.73 -7.32
CA SER A 627 16.86 25.09 -8.12
C SER A 627 16.51 25.11 -9.60
N GLU A 628 17.47 25.48 -10.44
CA GLU A 628 17.41 25.18 -11.85
C GLU A 628 17.93 23.74 -12.04
N ILE A 629 17.14 22.92 -12.72
CA ILE A 629 17.41 21.51 -12.94
C ILE A 629 17.39 21.24 -14.43
N THR A 630 18.46 20.62 -14.94
CA THR A 630 18.56 20.21 -16.34
C THR A 630 18.52 18.69 -16.44
N ILE A 631 17.67 18.16 -17.30
CA ILE A 631 17.61 16.75 -17.68
C ILE A 631 18.22 16.61 -19.08
N TYR A 632 19.33 15.89 -19.20
CA TYR A 632 20.06 15.75 -20.45
C TYR A 632 19.50 14.63 -21.34
N ASN A 633 19.72 14.75 -22.66
CA ASN A 633 19.27 13.81 -23.70
C ASN A 633 19.76 12.36 -23.51
N THR A 634 20.82 12.17 -22.74
CA THR A 634 21.36 10.86 -22.36
C THR A 634 20.51 10.14 -21.32
N SER A 635 19.54 10.86 -20.71
CA SER A 635 18.58 10.28 -19.78
C SER A 635 17.63 9.31 -20.48
N CYS A 636 17.28 8.22 -19.82
CA CYS A 636 16.32 7.26 -20.36
C CYS A 636 15.46 6.61 -19.28
N VAL A 637 14.30 6.09 -19.68
CA VAL A 637 13.56 5.08 -18.96
C VAL A 637 13.76 3.74 -19.66
N LYS A 638 14.11 2.70 -18.91
CA LYS A 638 14.33 1.36 -19.46
C LYS A 638 13.08 0.52 -19.22
N LEU A 639 12.36 0.25 -20.28
CA LEU A 639 11.04 -0.38 -20.23
C LEU A 639 11.13 -1.91 -20.30
N PRO A 640 10.42 -2.65 -19.44
CA PRO A 640 10.32 -4.11 -19.44
C PRO A 640 9.35 -4.59 -20.53
N ILE A 641 9.76 -4.48 -21.80
CA ILE A 641 8.90 -4.78 -22.94
C ILE A 641 8.76 -6.29 -23.08
N LYS A 642 7.52 -6.77 -23.08
CA LYS A 642 7.21 -8.17 -23.40
C LYS A 642 7.58 -8.46 -24.85
N LYS A 643 8.45 -9.45 -25.06
CA LYS A 643 8.84 -9.97 -26.38
C LYS A 643 7.81 -10.95 -26.94
#